data_675eb3d607cb4249cab4a41178444963
#
_entry.id   675eb3d607cb4249cab4a41178444963
#
_cell.length_a   1.000
_cell.length_b   1.000
_cell.length_c   1.000
_cell.angle_alpha   90.00
_cell.angle_beta   90.00
_cell.angle_gamma   90.00
#
_symmetry.space_group_name_H-M   'P 1'
#
loop_
_entity.id
_entity.type
_entity.pdbx_description
1 polymer ?
#
loop_
_entity_poly.entity_id
_entity_poly.type
_entity_poly.pdbx_seq_one_letter_code
_entity_poly.pdbx_strand_id
1 'polypeptide(L)'
;KMQSTQAMRAIAEHSDKTYTLLYTKHTALKIGMFALERMVQVMEMTQAGMVYADHYQQIDGVQKTAPVIDYQPGSLRDDFNFGSGLLFNANAFKEVIENTEEEYQYAGLYDLRLKISQKSKLVHINEYLYTEVESDKRKSGEKQFDYVDPKNRQVQIEMEQACTNHLKEIGGYLYPIFRPVDFSSHTFEYEASVIIPVRNRIRTVKDAVRSALNQQTTFPFNVIVIDNHSTDGTSEVLRELSSDKRLIHVIPERNDLGIGGCWNIGIHHEKCGKFAVQLDSDDVYKDEHSLQIIIDTFYKQKCAMVIGTYMMTNFDMQEIAPGIIDHKEWTPDNGRNNALRINGLGAPRAFYTPILREIKVPNTSYGEDYALGLKISHDYQIGRIYDVIYLCRRWEGNSDAALPVEKINQNNLYKDRLRTWELEQRILQQETTLEKIQQSIERLFQKQTLSWELAKENYQALKQYRSRTKEISKWFGKQYLDANLFLNPKRILSTTAQTDTASIHSRPCFLCQTNRPQEQEFISYRNYQILVNPYPIFKHHFTIVDKEHKSQSIAGRFKDMIEFTDIMREYFLLYNGPECGASAPDHAHFQACSKEESMQGSYYDHIDLIDNDKVRISYEDFPYSFIRIQAKNKKTMSKTFHLIYDIL
;
A
#
# COMPACT_ATOMS: atom_id res chain seq x y z
N LYS A 1 -0.87 5.05 -27.22
CA LYS A 1 -1.75 5.94 -26.44
C LYS A 1 -0.87 6.94 -25.71
N MET A 2 -1.33 8.19 -25.57
CA MET A 2 -0.54 9.26 -24.94
C MET A 2 -0.16 8.99 -23.48
N GLN A 3 -0.96 8.20 -22.77
CA GLN A 3 -0.72 7.84 -21.37
C GLN A 3 0.16 6.59 -21.18
N SER A 4 0.66 5.97 -22.25
CA SER A 4 1.48 4.75 -22.15
C SER A 4 2.93 5.06 -21.80
N THR A 5 3.61 4.08 -21.20
CA THR A 5 5.06 4.16 -20.95
C THR A 5 5.85 4.38 -22.24
N GLN A 6 5.44 3.75 -23.33
CA GLN A 6 6.06 3.93 -24.63
C GLN A 6 5.98 5.40 -25.12
N ALA A 7 4.82 6.06 -24.92
CA ALA A 7 4.68 7.49 -25.25
C ALA A 7 5.58 8.35 -24.38
N MET A 8 5.69 8.06 -23.08
CA MET A 8 6.58 8.78 -22.19
C MET A 8 8.06 8.61 -22.58
N ARG A 9 8.48 7.42 -23.02
CA ARG A 9 9.83 7.20 -23.56
C ARG A 9 10.09 8.01 -24.81
N ALA A 10 9.17 8.02 -25.77
CA ALA A 10 9.31 8.81 -26.98
C ALA A 10 9.42 10.31 -26.67
N ILE A 11 8.65 10.82 -25.70
CA ILE A 11 8.75 12.22 -25.24
C ILE A 11 10.12 12.46 -24.59
N ALA A 12 10.60 11.57 -23.73
CA ALA A 12 11.91 11.70 -23.09
C ALA A 12 13.06 11.75 -24.11
N GLU A 13 13.03 10.88 -25.11
CA GLU A 13 14.03 10.85 -26.22
C GLU A 13 14.11 12.16 -26.99
N HIS A 14 12.96 12.83 -27.18
CA HIS A 14 12.88 14.10 -27.93
C HIS A 14 12.96 15.35 -27.04
N SER A 15 13.08 15.21 -25.73
CA SER A 15 13.17 16.32 -24.77
C SER A 15 14.62 16.84 -24.68
N ASP A 16 15.09 17.58 -25.67
CA ASP A 16 16.47 18.11 -25.79
C ASP A 16 16.69 19.41 -25.04
N LYS A 17 15.66 20.00 -24.44
CA LYS A 17 15.68 21.28 -23.71
C LYS A 17 15.53 21.06 -22.21
N THR A 18 15.69 22.14 -21.44
CA THR A 18 15.62 22.15 -19.96
C THR A 18 14.23 21.77 -19.45
N TYR A 19 13.19 22.10 -20.22
CA TYR A 19 11.79 21.91 -19.82
C TYR A 19 11.00 21.18 -20.91
N THR A 20 10.05 20.35 -20.49
CA THR A 20 9.12 19.63 -21.37
C THR A 20 7.70 20.01 -21.01
N LEU A 21 6.97 20.67 -21.92
CA LEU A 21 5.54 20.96 -21.77
C LEU A 21 4.73 19.82 -22.39
N LEU A 22 3.91 19.16 -21.58
CA LEU A 22 2.99 18.12 -22.01
C LEU A 22 1.55 18.67 -21.98
N TYR A 23 0.88 18.65 -23.11
CA TYR A 23 -0.56 18.91 -23.21
C TYR A 23 -1.31 17.60 -23.41
N THR A 24 -2.18 17.24 -22.48
CA THR A 24 -2.78 15.90 -22.39
C THR A 24 -4.07 15.71 -23.18
N LYS A 25 -4.59 16.76 -23.82
CA LYS A 25 -5.81 16.74 -24.65
C LYS A 25 -5.52 16.82 -26.15
N HIS A 26 -6.50 16.47 -26.97
CA HIS A 26 -6.47 16.59 -28.43
C HIS A 26 -7.20 17.85 -28.95
N THR A 27 -7.67 18.70 -28.04
CA THR A 27 -8.39 19.94 -28.36
C THR A 27 -7.42 21.12 -28.38
N ALA A 28 -7.89 22.29 -28.85
CA ALA A 28 -7.07 23.47 -28.91
C ALA A 28 -6.65 23.97 -27.53
N LEU A 29 -5.38 24.36 -27.41
CA LEU A 29 -4.81 24.99 -26.23
C LEU A 29 -4.54 26.46 -26.53
N LYS A 30 -5.01 27.37 -25.69
CA LYS A 30 -4.69 28.78 -25.75
C LYS A 30 -3.88 29.19 -24.54
N ILE A 31 -2.60 29.45 -24.74
CA ILE A 31 -1.67 29.89 -23.70
C ILE A 31 -1.97 31.33 -23.30
N GLY A 32 -2.00 31.64 -22.03
CA GLY A 32 -2.14 32.97 -21.46
C GLY A 32 -0.89 33.83 -21.66
N MET A 33 -1.01 35.14 -21.44
CA MET A 33 0.12 36.07 -21.59
C MET A 33 1.19 35.74 -20.52
N PHE A 34 2.43 35.52 -20.97
CA PHE A 34 3.58 35.13 -20.11
C PHE A 34 3.38 33.87 -19.26
N ALA A 35 2.43 33.01 -19.62
CA ALA A 35 2.10 31.85 -18.82
C ALA A 35 3.24 30.82 -18.77
N LEU A 36 3.93 30.57 -19.86
CA LEU A 36 5.06 29.65 -19.89
C LEU A 36 6.25 30.17 -19.08
N GLU A 37 6.55 31.47 -19.24
CA GLU A 37 7.59 32.13 -18.44
C GLU A 37 7.27 32.03 -16.94
N ARG A 38 6.00 32.23 -16.58
CA ARG A 38 5.54 32.10 -15.19
C ARG A 38 5.72 30.67 -14.67
N MET A 39 5.35 29.65 -15.43
CA MET A 39 5.53 28.25 -15.05
C MET A 39 7.02 27.90 -14.87
N VAL A 40 7.88 28.39 -15.78
CA VAL A 40 9.34 28.18 -15.66
C VAL A 40 9.91 28.87 -14.43
N GLN A 41 9.54 30.13 -14.18
CA GLN A 41 9.99 30.85 -12.96
C GLN A 41 9.61 30.10 -11.68
N VAL A 42 8.38 29.60 -11.57
CA VAL A 42 7.95 28.84 -10.39
C VAL A 42 8.73 27.54 -10.27
N MET A 43 8.97 26.83 -11.37
CA MET A 43 9.77 25.60 -11.37
C MET A 43 11.20 25.87 -10.88
N GLU A 44 11.84 26.94 -11.34
CA GLU A 44 13.19 27.31 -10.91
C GLU A 44 13.24 27.73 -9.45
N MET A 45 12.27 28.54 -8.99
CA MET A 45 12.20 28.98 -7.59
C MET A 45 11.97 27.84 -6.60
N THR A 46 11.18 26.84 -6.99
CA THR A 46 10.77 25.73 -6.10
C THR A 46 11.62 24.48 -6.29
N GLN A 47 12.45 24.41 -7.33
CA GLN A 47 13.17 23.22 -7.77
C GLN A 47 12.23 22.03 -8.00
N ALA A 48 11.04 22.32 -8.57
CA ALA A 48 10.01 21.32 -8.83
C ALA A 48 10.40 20.37 -9.97
N GLY A 49 9.97 19.11 -9.88
CA GLY A 49 10.04 18.16 -10.99
C GLY A 49 8.89 18.34 -11.99
N MET A 50 7.75 18.85 -11.51
CA MET A 50 6.59 19.18 -12.32
C MET A 50 5.85 20.39 -11.75
N VAL A 51 5.36 21.28 -12.60
CA VAL A 51 4.41 22.35 -12.25
C VAL A 51 3.14 22.24 -13.09
N TYR A 52 2.02 22.63 -12.51
CA TYR A 52 0.69 22.66 -13.13
C TYR A 52 -0.08 23.87 -12.59
N ALA A 53 -1.15 24.27 -13.29
CA ALA A 53 -1.82 25.53 -12.95
C ALA A 53 -3.34 25.45 -13.08
N ASP A 54 -4.04 26.39 -12.43
CA ASP A 54 -5.42 26.67 -12.73
C ASP A 54 -5.60 27.06 -14.20
N HIS A 55 -6.77 26.79 -14.74
CA HIS A 55 -7.04 27.07 -16.15
C HIS A 55 -8.48 27.47 -16.39
N TYR A 56 -8.76 27.93 -17.59
CA TYR A 56 -10.12 28.10 -18.08
C TYR A 56 -10.54 26.94 -18.97
N GLN A 57 -11.79 26.55 -18.88
CA GLN A 57 -12.43 25.61 -19.79
C GLN A 57 -13.41 26.32 -20.68
N GLN A 58 -13.30 26.12 -21.98
CA GLN A 58 -14.28 26.57 -22.96
C GLN A 58 -15.25 25.42 -23.27
N ILE A 59 -16.50 25.57 -22.85
CA ILE A 59 -17.58 24.58 -23.05
C ILE A 59 -18.66 25.28 -23.89
N ASP A 60 -18.95 24.77 -25.08
CA ASP A 60 -19.94 25.34 -26.01
C ASP A 60 -19.75 26.86 -26.26
N GLY A 61 -18.49 27.29 -26.37
CA GLY A 61 -18.14 28.70 -26.59
C GLY A 61 -18.11 29.56 -25.32
N VAL A 62 -18.58 29.06 -24.17
CA VAL A 62 -18.58 29.77 -22.90
C VAL A 62 -17.31 29.40 -22.10
N GLN A 63 -16.58 30.43 -21.67
CA GLN A 63 -15.41 30.26 -20.81
C GLN A 63 -15.83 30.16 -19.34
N LYS A 64 -15.34 29.14 -18.63
CA LYS A 64 -15.54 28.91 -17.20
C LYS A 64 -14.19 28.74 -16.51
N THR A 65 -14.13 29.11 -15.24
CA THR A 65 -12.98 28.80 -14.38
C THR A 65 -12.92 27.31 -14.06
N ALA A 66 -11.71 26.75 -14.08
CA ALA A 66 -11.42 25.37 -13.71
C ALA A 66 -10.20 25.33 -12.76
N PRO A 67 -10.38 25.77 -11.51
CA PRO A 67 -9.33 25.67 -10.51
C PRO A 67 -9.02 24.21 -10.20
N VAL A 68 -7.76 23.92 -9.95
CA VAL A 68 -7.29 22.61 -9.48
C VAL A 68 -6.89 22.69 -8.00
N ILE A 69 -6.33 21.62 -7.45
CA ILE A 69 -5.95 21.57 -6.03
C ILE A 69 -4.47 21.26 -5.86
N ASP A 70 -3.92 21.62 -4.68
CA ASP A 70 -2.56 21.30 -4.31
C ASP A 70 -2.34 19.79 -4.20
N TYR A 71 -1.22 19.33 -4.76
CA TYR A 71 -0.77 17.96 -4.61
C TYR A 71 -0.25 17.70 -3.20
N GLN A 72 -0.62 16.57 -2.64
CA GLN A 72 -0.15 16.07 -1.33
C GLN A 72 0.43 14.66 -1.50
N PRO A 73 1.28 14.17 -0.59
CA PRO A 73 1.78 12.79 -0.65
C PRO A 73 0.69 11.74 -0.81
N GLY A 74 -0.50 11.96 -0.22
CA GLY A 74 -1.67 11.10 -0.34
C GLY A 74 -2.53 11.33 -1.59
N SER A 75 -2.19 12.27 -2.47
CA SER A 75 -2.91 12.49 -3.74
C SER A 75 -2.63 11.38 -4.76
N LEU A 76 -2.79 10.12 -4.31
CA LEU A 76 -2.47 8.91 -5.06
C LEU A 76 -3.59 8.47 -6.01
N ARG A 77 -4.79 9.05 -5.91
CA ARG A 77 -5.89 8.68 -6.79
C ARG A 77 -5.55 8.94 -8.25
N ASP A 78 -5.94 8.03 -9.11
CA ASP A 78 -5.65 8.08 -10.55
C ASP A 78 -6.42 9.18 -11.30
N ASP A 79 -7.52 9.65 -10.73
CA ASP A 79 -8.35 10.76 -11.23
C ASP A 79 -7.92 12.13 -10.69
N PHE A 80 -6.73 12.26 -10.07
CA PHE A 80 -6.24 13.56 -9.60
C PHE A 80 -6.09 14.54 -10.78
N ASN A 81 -6.79 15.64 -10.68
CA ASN A 81 -6.82 16.64 -11.76
C ASN A 81 -5.66 17.64 -11.64
N PHE A 82 -4.67 17.50 -12.51
CA PHE A 82 -3.59 18.48 -12.69
C PHE A 82 -3.90 19.55 -13.74
N GLY A 83 -5.10 19.55 -14.34
CA GLY A 83 -5.35 20.23 -15.60
C GLY A 83 -4.72 19.47 -16.77
N SER A 84 -4.68 20.10 -17.93
CA SER A 84 -4.17 19.49 -19.16
C SER A 84 -2.78 19.98 -19.60
N GLY A 85 -2.28 21.07 -19.03
CA GLY A 85 -0.98 21.65 -19.30
C GLY A 85 0.01 21.36 -18.17
N LEU A 86 0.96 20.45 -18.39
CA LEU A 86 1.93 20.01 -17.39
C LEU A 86 3.34 20.38 -17.84
N LEU A 87 4.06 21.18 -17.06
CA LEU A 87 5.46 21.49 -17.34
C LEU A 87 6.36 20.62 -16.45
N PHE A 88 7.28 19.90 -17.07
CA PHE A 88 8.24 19.04 -16.41
C PHE A 88 9.65 19.59 -16.48
N ASN A 89 10.44 19.38 -15.47
CA ASN A 89 11.89 19.44 -15.57
C ASN A 89 12.34 18.25 -16.44
N ALA A 90 12.98 18.54 -17.58
CA ALA A 90 13.30 17.51 -18.56
C ALA A 90 14.31 16.46 -18.03
N ASN A 91 15.24 16.87 -17.17
CA ASN A 91 16.20 15.94 -16.56
C ASN A 91 15.50 14.98 -15.58
N ALA A 92 14.60 15.50 -14.72
CA ALA A 92 13.81 14.67 -13.81
C ALA A 92 12.89 13.70 -14.59
N PHE A 93 12.29 14.16 -15.68
CA PHE A 93 11.47 13.35 -16.57
C PHE A 93 12.28 12.21 -17.18
N LYS A 94 13.44 12.51 -17.80
CA LYS A 94 14.32 11.53 -18.42
C LYS A 94 14.84 10.52 -17.40
N GLU A 95 15.37 11.00 -16.28
CA GLU A 95 15.89 10.12 -15.23
C GLU A 95 14.85 9.08 -14.76
N VAL A 96 13.60 9.50 -14.59
CA VAL A 96 12.51 8.59 -14.19
C VAL A 96 12.23 7.59 -15.32
N ILE A 97 12.10 8.03 -16.55
CA ILE A 97 11.77 7.14 -17.68
C ILE A 97 12.88 6.15 -17.99
N GLU A 98 14.14 6.55 -17.94
CA GLU A 98 15.30 5.67 -18.12
C GLU A 98 15.37 4.56 -17.07
N ASN A 99 14.88 4.84 -15.86
CA ASN A 99 14.84 3.90 -14.76
C ASN A 99 13.49 3.15 -14.63
N THR A 100 12.53 3.39 -15.55
CA THR A 100 11.24 2.72 -15.58
C THR A 100 11.31 1.45 -16.42
N GLU A 101 11.10 0.30 -15.78
CA GLU A 101 11.07 -1.01 -16.43
C GLU A 101 9.64 -1.46 -16.79
N GLU A 102 8.65 -0.93 -16.07
CA GLU A 102 7.25 -1.27 -16.25
C GLU A 102 6.72 -0.76 -17.59
N GLU A 103 5.93 -1.61 -18.26
CA GLU A 103 5.25 -1.30 -19.51
C GLU A 103 3.75 -1.17 -19.28
N TYR A 104 3.26 0.06 -19.27
CA TYR A 104 1.84 0.37 -19.11
C TYR A 104 1.27 0.93 -20.43
N GLN A 105 0.07 0.49 -20.78
CA GLN A 105 -0.68 1.08 -21.90
C GLN A 105 -1.47 2.32 -21.48
N TYR A 106 -1.85 2.41 -20.19
CA TYR A 106 -2.72 3.43 -19.64
C TYR A 106 -2.11 4.18 -18.45
N ALA A 107 -1.25 3.53 -17.66
CA ALA A 107 -0.72 4.09 -16.43
C ALA A 107 0.67 4.73 -16.55
N GLY A 108 1.25 4.88 -17.75
CA GLY A 108 2.62 5.40 -17.90
C GLY A 108 2.79 6.84 -17.42
N LEU A 109 1.84 7.74 -17.71
CA LEU A 109 1.88 9.10 -17.16
C LEU A 109 1.61 9.14 -15.66
N TYR A 110 0.72 8.28 -15.16
CA TYR A 110 0.44 8.13 -13.74
C TYR A 110 1.67 7.63 -12.97
N ASP A 111 2.34 6.59 -13.45
CA ASP A 111 3.57 6.04 -12.89
C ASP A 111 4.70 7.09 -12.90
N LEU A 112 4.87 7.81 -14.01
CA LEU A 112 5.83 8.89 -14.14
C LEU A 112 5.66 9.96 -13.04
N ARG A 113 4.43 10.47 -12.83
CA ARG A 113 4.18 11.48 -11.80
C ARG A 113 4.44 10.98 -10.39
N LEU A 114 4.07 9.72 -10.11
CA LEU A 114 4.35 9.10 -8.82
C LEU A 114 5.86 8.98 -8.56
N LYS A 115 6.63 8.54 -9.56
CA LYS A 115 8.09 8.43 -9.44
C LYS A 115 8.79 9.79 -9.34
N ILE A 116 8.32 10.81 -10.06
CA ILE A 116 8.82 12.19 -9.91
C ILE A 116 8.55 12.69 -8.49
N SER A 117 7.35 12.43 -7.94
CA SER A 117 6.99 12.89 -6.58
C SER A 117 7.84 12.29 -5.45
N GLN A 118 8.54 11.18 -5.71
CA GLN A 118 9.48 10.59 -4.74
C GLN A 118 10.77 11.39 -4.57
N LYS A 119 11.14 12.17 -5.58
CA LYS A 119 12.43 12.88 -5.63
C LYS A 119 12.30 14.39 -5.72
N SER A 120 11.18 14.88 -6.21
CA SER A 120 10.95 16.29 -6.52
C SER A 120 9.53 16.69 -6.19
N LYS A 121 9.33 17.98 -5.94
CA LYS A 121 7.99 18.54 -5.69
C LYS A 121 7.15 18.56 -6.96
N LEU A 122 5.83 18.32 -6.80
CA LEU A 122 4.81 18.66 -7.79
C LEU A 122 4.12 19.94 -7.32
N VAL A 123 4.26 21.04 -8.03
CA VAL A 123 3.85 22.37 -7.56
C VAL A 123 2.66 22.90 -8.35
N HIS A 124 1.60 23.25 -7.64
CA HIS A 124 0.44 23.94 -8.17
C HIS A 124 0.67 25.44 -8.20
N ILE A 125 0.33 26.07 -9.33
CA ILE A 125 0.30 27.51 -9.49
C ILE A 125 -1.16 27.95 -9.49
N ASN A 126 -1.58 28.59 -8.41
CA ASN A 126 -2.94 29.08 -8.23
C ASN A 126 -3.17 30.35 -9.08
N GLU A 127 -2.95 30.23 -10.39
CA GLU A 127 -3.13 31.29 -11.40
C GLU A 127 -3.71 30.64 -12.67
N TYR A 128 -4.66 31.32 -13.35
CA TYR A 128 -5.29 30.84 -14.58
C TYR A 128 -4.39 31.11 -15.78
N LEU A 129 -3.52 30.15 -16.10
CA LEU A 129 -2.44 30.35 -17.06
C LEU A 129 -2.78 29.95 -18.49
N TYR A 130 -3.85 29.18 -18.73
CA TYR A 130 -4.24 28.78 -20.09
C TYR A 130 -5.75 28.51 -20.19
N THR A 131 -6.23 28.38 -21.43
CA THR A 131 -7.60 27.96 -21.73
C THR A 131 -7.57 26.69 -22.58
N GLU A 132 -8.35 25.70 -22.20
CA GLU A 132 -8.58 24.47 -22.95
C GLU A 132 -10.02 24.36 -23.44
N VAL A 133 -10.24 23.61 -24.51
CA VAL A 133 -11.59 23.25 -24.95
C VAL A 133 -11.97 21.92 -24.28
N GLU A 134 -13.02 21.93 -23.46
CA GLU A 134 -13.53 20.73 -22.80
C GLU A 134 -14.45 19.95 -23.73
N SER A 135 -14.14 18.68 -23.93
CA SER A 135 -14.90 17.76 -24.79
C SER A 135 -15.82 16.83 -23.99
N ASP A 136 -15.54 16.59 -22.69
CA ASP A 136 -16.39 15.76 -21.83
C ASP A 136 -17.47 16.60 -21.15
N LYS A 137 -18.68 16.53 -21.72
CA LYS A 137 -19.83 17.30 -21.26
C LYS A 137 -20.68 16.60 -20.18
N ARG A 138 -20.28 15.41 -19.72
CA ARG A 138 -20.98 14.68 -18.65
C ARG A 138 -21.01 15.50 -17.36
N LYS A 139 -22.05 15.30 -16.53
CA LYS A 139 -22.15 15.90 -15.19
C LYS A 139 -21.10 15.31 -14.25
N SER A 140 -20.74 16.03 -13.21
CA SER A 140 -19.80 15.56 -12.19
C SER A 140 -20.21 14.25 -11.55
N GLY A 141 -21.50 14.06 -11.27
CA GLY A 141 -22.05 12.84 -10.71
C GLY A 141 -22.00 11.61 -11.64
N GLU A 142 -21.76 11.80 -12.94
CA GLU A 142 -21.51 10.70 -13.88
C GLU A 142 -20.02 10.38 -13.98
N LYS A 143 -19.17 11.41 -14.04
CA LYS A 143 -17.70 11.27 -14.11
C LYS A 143 -17.11 10.57 -12.90
N GLN A 144 -17.69 10.77 -11.73
CA GLN A 144 -17.18 10.21 -10.46
C GLN A 144 -17.16 8.67 -10.41
N PHE A 145 -17.89 7.97 -11.32
CA PHE A 145 -17.91 6.50 -11.37
C PHE A 145 -16.90 5.91 -12.37
N ASP A 146 -16.14 6.72 -13.09
CA ASP A 146 -15.18 6.23 -14.08
C ASP A 146 -14.13 5.28 -13.47
N TYR A 147 -13.76 5.46 -12.19
CA TYR A 147 -12.77 4.63 -11.49
C TYR A 147 -13.28 3.22 -11.15
N VAL A 148 -14.59 2.98 -11.19
CA VAL A 148 -15.24 1.68 -10.94
C VAL A 148 -16.03 1.16 -12.13
N ASP A 149 -16.11 1.90 -13.24
CA ASP A 149 -16.82 1.46 -14.45
C ASP A 149 -16.13 0.20 -15.01
N PRO A 150 -16.86 -0.93 -15.16
CA PRO A 150 -16.28 -2.17 -15.68
C PRO A 150 -15.63 -2.05 -17.06
N LYS A 151 -16.03 -1.06 -17.88
CA LYS A 151 -15.40 -0.76 -19.19
C LYS A 151 -13.95 -0.33 -19.06
N ASN A 152 -13.56 0.22 -17.90
CA ASN A 152 -12.23 0.72 -17.62
C ASN A 152 -11.36 -0.29 -16.84
N ARG A 153 -11.75 -1.58 -16.78
CA ARG A 153 -11.07 -2.57 -15.93
C ARG A 153 -9.57 -2.69 -16.19
N GLN A 154 -9.13 -2.67 -17.44
CA GLN A 154 -7.70 -2.74 -17.76
C GLN A 154 -6.95 -1.50 -17.27
N VAL A 155 -7.56 -0.31 -17.36
CA VAL A 155 -7.00 0.93 -16.81
C VAL A 155 -6.84 0.80 -15.30
N GLN A 156 -7.87 0.33 -14.60
CA GLN A 156 -7.87 0.14 -13.14
C GLN A 156 -6.75 -0.80 -12.70
N ILE A 157 -6.53 -1.91 -13.41
CA ILE A 157 -5.47 -2.88 -13.10
C ILE A 157 -4.09 -2.24 -13.19
N GLU A 158 -3.79 -1.51 -14.27
CA GLU A 158 -2.50 -0.87 -14.45
C GLU A 158 -2.26 0.27 -13.44
N MET A 159 -3.30 1.07 -13.14
CA MET A 159 -3.21 2.12 -12.12
C MET A 159 -2.98 1.53 -10.73
N GLU A 160 -3.64 0.41 -10.40
CA GLU A 160 -3.38 -0.32 -9.14
C GLU A 160 -1.96 -0.84 -9.05
N GLN A 161 -1.41 -1.40 -10.13
CA GLN A 161 -0.03 -1.88 -10.19
C GLN A 161 0.96 -0.74 -9.97
N ALA A 162 0.80 0.38 -10.67
CA ALA A 162 1.66 1.55 -10.53
C ALA A 162 1.62 2.12 -9.11
N CYS A 163 0.42 2.30 -8.54
CA CYS A 163 0.25 2.77 -7.16
C CYS A 163 0.88 1.80 -6.14
N THR A 164 0.67 0.50 -6.32
CA THR A 164 1.24 -0.53 -5.43
C THR A 164 2.76 -0.53 -5.46
N ASN A 165 3.37 -0.37 -6.63
CA ASN A 165 4.83 -0.26 -6.76
C ASN A 165 5.34 0.99 -6.04
N HIS A 166 4.69 2.13 -6.27
CA HIS A 166 5.01 3.37 -5.56
C HIS A 166 4.95 3.21 -4.04
N LEU A 167 3.87 2.62 -3.50
CA LEU A 167 3.73 2.38 -2.05
C LEU A 167 4.85 1.49 -1.50
N LYS A 168 5.30 0.49 -2.26
CA LYS A 168 6.44 -0.36 -1.86
C LYS A 168 7.75 0.42 -1.83
N GLU A 169 7.97 1.32 -2.80
CA GLU A 169 9.17 2.13 -2.90
C GLU A 169 9.28 3.16 -1.78
N ILE A 170 8.16 3.78 -1.38
CA ILE A 170 8.14 4.81 -0.32
C ILE A 170 7.88 4.26 1.09
N GLY A 171 7.73 2.94 1.27
CA GLY A 171 7.48 2.34 2.59
C GLY A 171 6.03 2.44 3.08
N GLY A 172 5.08 2.78 2.20
CA GLY A 172 3.65 2.89 2.53
C GLY A 172 2.83 1.62 2.27
N TYR A 173 3.45 0.54 1.80
CA TYR A 173 2.78 -0.71 1.49
C TYR A 173 2.48 -1.52 2.74
N LEU A 174 1.24 -1.98 2.89
CA LEU A 174 0.82 -2.90 3.94
C LEU A 174 0.68 -4.32 3.39
N TYR A 175 1.34 -5.29 4.01
CA TYR A 175 1.17 -6.71 3.71
C TYR A 175 -0.22 -7.19 4.15
N PRO A 176 -0.81 -8.25 3.53
CA PRO A 176 -2.14 -8.76 3.88
C PRO A 176 -2.13 -9.54 5.22
N ILE A 177 -1.71 -8.87 6.28
CA ILE A 177 -1.69 -9.39 7.66
C ILE A 177 -2.69 -8.56 8.45
N PHE A 178 -3.72 -9.21 8.99
CA PHE A 178 -4.85 -8.55 9.62
C PHE A 178 -4.98 -8.95 11.09
N ARG A 179 -5.50 -8.04 11.91
CA ARG A 179 -5.93 -8.35 13.26
C ARG A 179 -7.17 -9.25 13.20
N PRO A 180 -7.24 -10.33 14.01
CA PRO A 180 -8.44 -11.14 14.09
C PRO A 180 -9.60 -10.36 14.72
N VAL A 181 -10.83 -10.63 14.28
CA VAL A 181 -12.05 -10.07 14.86
C VAL A 181 -12.72 -11.15 15.71
N ASP A 182 -12.99 -10.81 16.97
CA ASP A 182 -13.73 -11.70 17.91
C ASP A 182 -15.16 -11.21 18.08
N PHE A 183 -16.12 -11.91 17.50
CA PHE A 183 -17.53 -11.60 17.61
C PHE A 183 -18.18 -12.06 18.91
N SER A 184 -17.47 -12.80 19.78
CA SER A 184 -17.96 -13.29 21.07
C SER A 184 -17.70 -12.34 22.23
N SER A 185 -16.86 -11.33 22.03
CA SER A 185 -16.38 -10.43 23.11
C SER A 185 -17.44 -9.49 23.68
N HIS A 186 -18.58 -9.32 22.98
CA HIS A 186 -19.66 -8.41 23.39
C HIS A 186 -21.03 -9.06 23.19
N THR A 187 -21.98 -8.74 24.10
CA THR A 187 -23.38 -9.16 23.99
C THR A 187 -24.26 -8.01 23.51
N PHE A 188 -25.20 -8.31 22.63
CA PHE A 188 -26.14 -7.36 22.06
C PHE A 188 -27.57 -7.93 22.08
N GLU A 189 -28.56 -7.07 22.24
CA GLU A 189 -29.99 -7.45 22.14
C GLU A 189 -30.37 -7.81 20.70
N TYR A 190 -29.79 -7.05 19.73
CA TYR A 190 -29.99 -7.25 18.30
C TYR A 190 -28.70 -7.70 17.63
N GLU A 191 -28.81 -8.61 16.68
CA GLU A 191 -27.65 -9.02 15.88
C GLU A 191 -27.27 -7.93 14.89
N ALA A 192 -28.25 -7.24 14.30
CA ALA A 192 -28.00 -6.15 13.35
C ALA A 192 -28.88 -4.93 13.61
N SER A 193 -28.35 -3.75 13.31
CA SER A 193 -29.11 -2.51 13.18
C SER A 193 -28.89 -1.91 11.80
N VAL A 194 -29.98 -1.63 11.07
CA VAL A 194 -29.89 -0.82 9.86
C VAL A 194 -29.90 0.64 10.28
N ILE A 195 -28.85 1.40 9.94
CA ILE A 195 -28.71 2.81 10.30
C ILE A 195 -29.05 3.66 9.07
N ILE A 196 -30.03 4.58 9.23
CA ILE A 196 -30.50 5.46 8.16
C ILE A 196 -30.40 6.92 8.62
N PRO A 197 -29.31 7.64 8.28
CA PRO A 197 -29.29 9.09 8.43
C PRO A 197 -30.25 9.73 7.42
N VAL A 198 -31.06 10.68 7.87
CA VAL A 198 -32.02 11.36 6.98
C VAL A 198 -32.15 12.85 7.31
N ARG A 199 -32.30 13.66 6.27
CA ARG A 199 -32.71 15.07 6.37
C ARG A 199 -33.44 15.47 5.11
N ASN A 200 -34.72 15.88 5.24
CA ASN A 200 -35.56 16.36 4.14
C ASN A 200 -35.63 15.35 2.97
N ARG A 201 -36.23 14.18 3.23
CA ARG A 201 -36.35 13.06 2.26
C ARG A 201 -37.78 12.50 2.25
N ILE A 202 -38.79 13.37 2.34
CA ILE A 202 -40.21 12.96 2.35
C ILE A 202 -40.59 12.04 1.20
N ARG A 203 -39.97 12.25 0.01
CA ARG A 203 -40.25 11.48 -1.19
C ARG A 203 -39.71 10.03 -1.14
N THR A 204 -38.65 9.78 -0.39
CA THR A 204 -37.87 8.53 -0.51
C THR A 204 -37.77 7.74 0.79
N VAL A 205 -37.81 8.40 1.96
CA VAL A 205 -37.57 7.77 3.26
C VAL A 205 -38.51 6.61 3.54
N LYS A 206 -39.77 6.69 3.08
CA LYS A 206 -40.77 5.63 3.27
C LYS A 206 -40.36 4.33 2.61
N ASP A 207 -39.84 4.39 1.39
CA ASP A 207 -39.37 3.22 0.65
C ASP A 207 -38.12 2.63 1.29
N ALA A 208 -37.16 3.48 1.67
CA ALA A 208 -35.96 3.05 2.35
C ALA A 208 -36.28 2.29 3.66
N VAL A 209 -37.05 2.89 4.54
CA VAL A 209 -37.44 2.27 5.82
C VAL A 209 -38.23 0.99 5.62
N ARG A 210 -39.16 0.95 4.66
CA ARG A 210 -39.91 -0.27 4.35
C ARG A 210 -39.03 -1.38 3.81
N SER A 211 -38.06 -1.07 2.94
CA SER A 211 -37.13 -2.08 2.43
C SER A 211 -36.28 -2.70 3.54
N ALA A 212 -35.94 -1.90 4.57
CA ALA A 212 -35.24 -2.38 5.76
C ALA A 212 -36.13 -3.23 6.66
N LEU A 213 -37.36 -2.77 6.96
CA LEU A 213 -38.31 -3.50 7.83
C LEU A 213 -38.79 -4.82 7.21
N ASN A 214 -38.81 -4.92 5.86
CA ASN A 214 -39.24 -6.13 5.14
C ASN A 214 -38.13 -7.21 5.05
N GLN A 215 -36.96 -6.96 5.62
CA GLN A 215 -35.90 -7.97 5.62
C GLN A 215 -36.30 -9.20 6.42
N GLN A 216 -36.03 -10.40 5.85
CA GLN A 216 -36.25 -11.71 6.45
C GLN A 216 -34.92 -12.25 6.95
N THR A 217 -34.81 -12.44 8.28
CA THR A 217 -33.56 -12.85 8.92
C THR A 217 -33.82 -13.97 9.94
N THR A 218 -32.80 -14.78 10.18
CA THR A 218 -32.82 -15.82 11.23
C THR A 218 -32.45 -15.28 12.62
N PHE A 219 -32.18 -13.98 12.72
CA PHE A 219 -31.73 -13.28 13.92
C PHE A 219 -32.56 -12.01 14.16
N PRO A 220 -32.61 -11.48 15.40
CA PRO A 220 -33.28 -10.23 15.70
C PRO A 220 -32.52 -9.03 15.13
N PHE A 221 -33.24 -8.10 14.50
CA PHE A 221 -32.70 -6.83 14.03
C PHE A 221 -33.65 -5.68 14.28
N ASN A 222 -33.14 -4.47 14.21
CA ASN A 222 -33.91 -3.22 14.24
C ASN A 222 -33.44 -2.23 13.18
N VAL A 223 -34.20 -1.15 13.01
CA VAL A 223 -33.89 -0.04 12.08
C VAL A 223 -33.83 1.24 12.92
N ILE A 224 -32.68 1.91 12.88
CA ILE A 224 -32.45 3.16 13.62
C ILE A 224 -32.35 4.30 12.61
N VAL A 225 -33.36 5.15 12.58
CA VAL A 225 -33.43 6.33 11.70
C VAL A 225 -33.01 7.56 12.49
N ILE A 226 -31.96 8.23 12.04
CA ILE A 226 -31.51 9.48 12.64
C ILE A 226 -31.99 10.63 11.77
N ASP A 227 -33.11 11.23 12.19
CA ASP A 227 -33.73 12.36 11.52
C ASP A 227 -33.06 13.68 11.95
N ASN A 228 -32.17 14.15 11.11
CA ASN A 228 -31.37 15.34 11.38
C ASN A 228 -32.17 16.63 11.14
N HIS A 229 -33.22 16.84 11.94
CA HIS A 229 -34.09 18.03 11.93
C HIS A 229 -34.76 18.29 10.57
N SER A 230 -35.44 17.29 10.02
CA SER A 230 -36.26 17.46 8.80
C SER A 230 -37.41 18.43 8.97
N THR A 231 -37.67 19.19 7.91
CA THR A 231 -38.71 20.25 7.88
C THR A 231 -39.72 20.11 6.74
N ASP A 232 -39.60 19.03 5.93
CA ASP A 232 -40.39 18.81 4.72
C ASP A 232 -41.54 17.79 4.90
N GLY A 233 -41.81 17.33 6.12
CA GLY A 233 -42.78 16.26 6.41
C GLY A 233 -42.16 14.88 6.58
N THR A 234 -40.83 14.73 6.44
CA THR A 234 -40.09 13.45 6.67
C THR A 234 -40.35 12.90 8.07
N SER A 235 -40.31 13.75 9.11
CA SER A 235 -40.55 13.36 10.51
C SER A 235 -41.94 12.79 10.75
N GLU A 236 -42.98 13.32 10.05
CA GLU A 236 -44.36 12.86 10.10
C GLU A 236 -44.45 11.43 9.53
N VAL A 237 -43.86 11.20 8.37
CA VAL A 237 -43.80 9.86 7.74
C VAL A 237 -43.12 8.85 8.65
N LEU A 238 -42.01 9.22 9.30
CA LEU A 238 -41.30 8.34 10.23
C LEU A 238 -42.13 8.02 11.47
N ARG A 239 -42.89 8.98 12.02
CA ARG A 239 -43.81 8.75 13.14
C ARG A 239 -44.89 7.73 12.78
N GLU A 240 -45.47 7.81 11.58
CA GLU A 240 -46.46 6.84 11.10
C GLU A 240 -45.87 5.42 11.01
N LEU A 241 -44.63 5.29 10.49
CA LEU A 241 -43.96 4.03 10.36
C LEU A 241 -43.50 3.42 11.71
N SER A 242 -43.37 4.23 12.76
CA SER A 242 -42.98 3.80 14.11
C SER A 242 -44.00 2.91 14.82
N SER A 243 -45.15 2.59 14.17
CA SER A 243 -46.03 1.51 14.59
C SER A 243 -45.34 0.13 14.57
N ASP A 244 -44.34 -0.09 13.73
CA ASP A 244 -43.44 -1.24 13.81
C ASP A 244 -42.40 -1.03 14.93
N LYS A 245 -42.42 -1.90 15.95
CA LYS A 245 -41.58 -1.79 17.14
C LYS A 245 -40.09 -1.94 16.85
N ARG A 246 -39.71 -2.43 15.68
CA ARG A 246 -38.34 -2.52 15.24
C ARG A 246 -37.78 -1.18 14.75
N LEU A 247 -38.66 -0.22 14.41
CA LEU A 247 -38.23 1.12 13.98
C LEU A 247 -38.00 2.02 15.21
N ILE A 248 -36.78 2.53 15.29
CA ILE A 248 -36.36 3.52 16.29
C ILE A 248 -36.13 4.84 15.56
N HIS A 249 -36.99 5.82 15.80
CA HIS A 249 -36.90 7.16 15.22
C HIS A 249 -36.22 8.09 16.24
N VAL A 250 -35.07 8.63 15.93
CA VAL A 250 -34.27 9.52 16.78
C VAL A 250 -34.12 10.88 16.10
N ILE A 251 -34.53 11.94 16.79
CA ILE A 251 -34.19 13.32 16.43
C ILE A 251 -33.09 13.76 17.41
N PRO A 252 -31.86 14.03 16.93
CA PRO A 252 -30.76 14.44 17.79
C PRO A 252 -31.05 15.76 18.51
N GLU A 253 -30.51 15.94 19.73
CA GLU A 253 -30.54 17.24 20.40
C GLU A 253 -29.63 18.27 19.73
N ARG A 254 -28.57 17.81 19.11
CA ARG A 254 -27.58 18.64 18.39
C ARG A 254 -28.05 18.91 16.97
N ASN A 255 -27.78 20.12 16.49
CA ASN A 255 -28.13 20.58 15.14
C ASN A 255 -26.91 20.79 14.22
N ASP A 256 -25.71 20.45 14.69
CA ASP A 256 -24.42 20.58 13.98
C ASP A 256 -23.90 19.25 13.40
N LEU A 257 -24.80 18.27 13.25
CA LEU A 257 -24.42 16.95 12.75
C LEU A 257 -24.38 16.91 11.22
N GLY A 258 -23.27 16.37 10.70
CA GLY A 258 -23.20 15.82 9.36
C GLY A 258 -23.71 14.37 9.32
N ILE A 259 -23.58 13.71 8.17
CA ILE A 259 -23.93 12.28 8.02
C ILE A 259 -23.16 11.43 9.03
N GLY A 260 -21.85 11.66 9.18
CA GLY A 260 -21.03 10.94 10.15
C GLY A 260 -21.43 11.19 11.60
N GLY A 261 -21.89 12.40 11.94
CA GLY A 261 -22.46 12.70 13.25
C GLY A 261 -23.74 11.91 13.53
N CYS A 262 -24.62 11.79 12.54
CA CYS A 262 -25.82 10.95 12.63
C CYS A 262 -25.46 9.47 12.81
N TRP A 263 -24.45 8.97 12.10
CA TRP A 263 -23.92 7.63 12.31
C TRP A 263 -23.45 7.41 13.74
N ASN A 264 -22.72 8.36 14.34
CA ASN A 264 -22.30 8.26 15.74
C ASN A 264 -23.50 8.16 16.70
N ILE A 265 -24.57 8.91 16.47
CA ILE A 265 -25.81 8.78 17.28
C ILE A 265 -26.37 7.35 17.15
N GLY A 266 -26.49 6.85 15.92
CA GLY A 266 -27.04 5.51 15.67
C GLY A 266 -26.21 4.38 16.29
N ILE A 267 -24.90 4.38 16.09
CA ILE A 267 -24.03 3.30 16.60
C ILE A 267 -23.85 3.32 18.12
N HIS A 268 -24.00 4.48 18.77
CA HIS A 268 -23.94 4.58 20.24
C HIS A 268 -25.33 4.48 20.90
N HIS A 269 -26.39 4.33 20.12
CA HIS A 269 -27.70 4.08 20.68
C HIS A 269 -27.68 2.75 21.45
N GLU A 270 -28.38 2.70 22.62
CA GLU A 270 -28.39 1.52 23.51
C GLU A 270 -28.87 0.23 22.83
N LYS A 271 -29.84 0.37 21.89
CA LYS A 271 -30.40 -0.73 21.10
C LYS A 271 -29.68 -0.98 19.78
N CYS A 272 -28.51 -0.37 19.56
CA CYS A 272 -27.74 -0.68 18.36
C CYS A 272 -27.19 -2.11 18.42
N GLY A 273 -27.39 -2.87 17.35
CA GLY A 273 -26.99 -4.27 17.23
C GLY A 273 -25.48 -4.48 17.09
N LYS A 274 -25.08 -5.76 17.12
CA LYS A 274 -23.70 -6.19 16.95
C LYS A 274 -23.09 -5.71 15.64
N PHE A 275 -23.88 -5.67 14.58
CA PHE A 275 -23.47 -5.16 13.28
C PHE A 275 -24.33 -3.95 12.89
N ALA A 276 -23.67 -2.85 12.53
CA ALA A 276 -24.30 -1.64 12.01
C ALA A 276 -24.26 -1.66 10.48
N VAL A 277 -25.41 -1.63 9.82
CA VAL A 277 -25.56 -1.79 8.38
C VAL A 277 -26.12 -0.52 7.76
N GLN A 278 -25.49 -0.03 6.70
CA GLN A 278 -25.91 1.16 5.98
C GLN A 278 -27.16 0.92 5.15
N LEU A 279 -28.05 1.92 5.19
CA LEU A 279 -29.01 2.19 4.15
C LEU A 279 -29.18 3.70 3.98
N ASP A 280 -28.97 4.21 2.79
CA ASP A 280 -29.18 5.63 2.49
C ASP A 280 -30.69 5.91 2.36
N SER A 281 -31.11 7.10 2.78
CA SER A 281 -32.54 7.45 2.89
C SER A 281 -33.25 7.59 1.55
N ASP A 282 -32.52 7.51 0.44
CA ASP A 282 -33.06 7.55 -0.92
C ASP A 282 -32.84 6.25 -1.70
N ASP A 283 -32.25 5.23 -1.09
CA ASP A 283 -31.95 3.93 -1.67
C ASP A 283 -32.81 2.80 -1.05
N VAL A 284 -32.69 1.60 -1.59
CA VAL A 284 -33.39 0.41 -1.08
C VAL A 284 -32.52 -0.85 -1.19
N TYR A 285 -32.72 -1.82 -0.29
CA TYR A 285 -32.18 -3.16 -0.47
C TYR A 285 -32.81 -3.83 -1.70
N LYS A 286 -32.04 -4.68 -2.37
CA LYS A 286 -32.52 -5.36 -3.58
C LYS A 286 -33.72 -6.27 -3.33
N ASP A 287 -33.68 -7.02 -2.25
CA ASP A 287 -34.72 -7.96 -1.85
C ASP A 287 -34.75 -8.16 -0.33
N GLU A 288 -35.61 -9.04 0.15
CA GLU A 288 -35.80 -9.35 1.56
C GLU A 288 -34.68 -10.15 2.22
N HIS A 289 -33.64 -10.58 1.50
CA HIS A 289 -32.54 -11.40 2.01
C HIS A 289 -31.21 -10.62 2.13
N SER A 290 -31.17 -9.39 1.66
CA SER A 290 -29.94 -8.59 1.63
C SER A 290 -29.27 -8.47 3.00
N LEU A 291 -30.02 -8.25 4.08
CA LEU A 291 -29.49 -8.14 5.44
C LEU A 291 -28.94 -9.48 5.95
N GLN A 292 -29.63 -10.60 5.68
CA GLN A 292 -29.12 -11.93 6.02
C GLN A 292 -27.78 -12.22 5.36
N ILE A 293 -27.66 -11.94 4.06
CA ILE A 293 -26.42 -12.14 3.28
C ILE A 293 -25.25 -11.31 3.87
N ILE A 294 -25.52 -10.08 4.27
CA ILE A 294 -24.50 -9.20 4.87
C ILE A 294 -23.98 -9.82 6.19
N ILE A 295 -24.87 -10.25 7.07
CA ILE A 295 -24.46 -10.79 8.37
C ILE A 295 -23.75 -12.14 8.23
N ASP A 296 -24.23 -13.03 7.36
CA ASP A 296 -23.57 -14.29 7.06
C ASP A 296 -22.16 -14.09 6.53
N THR A 297 -21.95 -13.02 5.76
CA THR A 297 -20.63 -12.65 5.23
C THR A 297 -19.65 -12.29 6.34
N PHE A 298 -20.06 -11.55 7.37
CA PHE A 298 -19.21 -11.28 8.54
C PHE A 298 -18.68 -12.55 9.18
N TYR A 299 -19.58 -13.50 9.45
CA TYR A 299 -19.20 -14.76 10.09
C TYR A 299 -18.33 -15.63 9.20
N LYS A 300 -18.66 -15.70 7.91
CA LYS A 300 -17.91 -16.49 6.92
C LYS A 300 -16.50 -15.95 6.68
N GLN A 301 -16.36 -14.63 6.53
CA GLN A 301 -15.09 -13.99 6.17
C GLN A 301 -14.31 -13.45 7.39
N LYS A 302 -14.90 -13.45 8.58
CA LYS A 302 -14.28 -12.98 9.85
C LYS A 302 -13.66 -11.60 9.72
N CYS A 303 -14.40 -10.65 9.17
CA CYS A 303 -13.97 -9.29 8.82
C CYS A 303 -14.59 -8.23 9.74
N ALA A 304 -14.00 -7.05 9.81
CA ALA A 304 -14.53 -5.93 10.63
C ALA A 304 -15.52 -5.05 9.87
N MET A 305 -15.48 -5.08 8.55
CA MET A 305 -16.35 -4.34 7.64
C MET A 305 -16.70 -5.24 6.45
N VAL A 306 -17.89 -5.07 5.91
CA VAL A 306 -18.33 -5.70 4.66
C VAL A 306 -18.71 -4.61 3.68
N ILE A 307 -18.28 -4.76 2.44
CA ILE A 307 -18.68 -3.93 1.30
C ILE A 307 -19.51 -4.79 0.35
N GLY A 308 -20.73 -4.32 0.03
CA GLY A 308 -21.62 -4.98 -0.93
C GLY A 308 -21.36 -4.59 -2.37
N THR A 309 -22.25 -5.09 -3.22
CA THR A 309 -22.39 -4.71 -4.63
C THR A 309 -23.73 -4.05 -4.82
N TYR A 310 -23.77 -2.97 -5.57
CA TYR A 310 -24.99 -2.23 -5.85
C TYR A 310 -25.23 -2.06 -7.35
N MET A 311 -26.47 -1.85 -7.70
CA MET A 311 -26.90 -1.53 -9.06
C MET A 311 -27.43 -0.09 -9.09
N MET A 312 -26.95 0.68 -10.05
CA MET A 312 -27.47 2.03 -10.32
C MET A 312 -28.84 1.93 -10.98
N THR A 313 -29.84 2.57 -10.41
CA THR A 313 -31.21 2.52 -10.94
C THR A 313 -31.86 3.91 -10.99
N ASN A 314 -32.91 4.02 -11.81
CA ASN A 314 -33.89 5.09 -11.69
C ASN A 314 -34.93 4.74 -10.58
N PHE A 315 -35.97 5.58 -10.42
CA PHE A 315 -37.06 5.35 -9.43
C PHE A 315 -37.94 4.16 -9.78
N ASP A 316 -38.00 3.75 -11.05
CA ASP A 316 -38.72 2.56 -11.51
C ASP A 316 -37.91 1.27 -11.33
N MET A 317 -36.79 1.34 -10.61
CA MET A 317 -35.82 0.26 -10.37
C MET A 317 -35.22 -0.33 -11.65
N GLN A 318 -35.23 0.42 -12.75
CA GLN A 318 -34.57 0.04 -13.99
C GLN A 318 -33.10 0.42 -13.90
N GLU A 319 -32.25 -0.50 -14.37
CA GLU A 319 -30.81 -0.27 -14.43
C GLU A 319 -30.46 0.93 -15.33
N ILE A 320 -29.55 1.77 -14.86
CA ILE A 320 -28.98 2.90 -15.61
C ILE A 320 -27.44 2.83 -15.59
N ALA A 321 -26.79 3.46 -16.55
CA ALA A 321 -25.32 3.49 -16.60
C ALA A 321 -24.73 4.13 -15.31
N PRO A 322 -23.60 3.59 -14.81
CA PRO A 322 -22.74 2.52 -15.37
C PRO A 322 -23.24 1.08 -15.06
N GLY A 323 -24.40 0.89 -14.45
CA GLY A 323 -24.98 -0.40 -14.13
C GLY A 323 -24.53 -0.94 -12.77
N ILE A 324 -24.01 -2.15 -12.76
CA ILE A 324 -23.56 -2.83 -11.54
C ILE A 324 -22.18 -2.34 -11.14
N ILE A 325 -22.03 -1.94 -9.88
CA ILE A 325 -20.76 -1.55 -9.25
C ILE A 325 -20.39 -2.62 -8.23
N ASP A 326 -19.43 -3.47 -8.59
CA ASP A 326 -19.07 -4.67 -7.83
C ASP A 326 -17.75 -4.55 -7.05
N HIS A 327 -16.99 -3.47 -7.24
CA HIS A 327 -15.71 -3.22 -6.58
C HIS A 327 -14.73 -4.41 -6.63
N LYS A 328 -14.63 -5.08 -7.78
CA LYS A 328 -13.67 -6.17 -7.99
C LYS A 328 -12.21 -5.75 -7.89
N GLU A 329 -11.93 -4.45 -7.95
CA GLU A 329 -10.62 -3.87 -7.65
C GLU A 329 -10.21 -4.07 -6.18
N TRP A 330 -11.17 -4.31 -5.29
CA TRP A 330 -10.87 -4.64 -3.90
C TRP A 330 -10.62 -6.14 -3.74
N THR A 331 -9.36 -6.53 -3.54
CA THR A 331 -8.97 -7.92 -3.29
C THR A 331 -8.52 -8.12 -1.84
N PRO A 332 -8.60 -9.32 -1.26
CA PRO A 332 -8.06 -9.62 0.07
C PRO A 332 -6.58 -9.31 0.20
N ASP A 333 -5.81 -9.50 -0.90
CA ASP A 333 -4.36 -9.34 -0.89
C ASP A 333 -3.92 -7.88 -0.94
N ASN A 334 -4.58 -7.05 -1.76
CA ASN A 334 -4.13 -5.69 -2.06
C ASN A 334 -5.18 -4.60 -1.82
N GLY A 335 -6.42 -4.95 -1.46
CA GLY A 335 -7.50 -3.97 -1.26
C GLY A 335 -7.12 -2.84 -0.31
N ARG A 336 -6.44 -3.14 0.80
CA ARG A 336 -5.98 -2.15 1.78
C ARG A 336 -4.97 -1.14 1.20
N ASN A 337 -4.18 -1.50 0.20
CA ASN A 337 -3.27 -0.59 -0.51
C ASN A 337 -4.01 0.15 -1.61
N ASN A 338 -4.86 -0.55 -2.36
CA ASN A 338 -5.68 0.05 -3.40
C ASN A 338 -6.69 1.07 -2.84
N ALA A 339 -7.07 0.98 -1.57
CA ALA A 339 -7.89 1.98 -0.87
C ALA A 339 -7.31 3.40 -0.94
N LEU A 340 -5.97 3.54 -1.02
CA LEU A 340 -5.32 4.84 -1.19
C LEU A 340 -5.47 5.42 -2.61
N ARG A 341 -5.79 4.60 -3.60
CA ARG A 341 -5.97 5.01 -4.99
C ARG A 341 -7.42 5.32 -5.33
N ILE A 342 -8.36 4.49 -4.86
CA ILE A 342 -9.79 4.61 -5.21
C ILE A 342 -10.46 5.76 -4.46
N ASN A 343 -11.58 6.23 -4.98
CA ASN A 343 -12.27 7.40 -4.43
C ASN A 343 -13.47 7.08 -3.54
N GLY A 344 -13.87 5.83 -3.42
CA GLY A 344 -14.94 5.35 -2.56
C GLY A 344 -14.90 3.85 -2.36
N LEU A 345 -15.65 3.34 -1.38
CA LEU A 345 -15.68 1.93 -1.00
C LEU A 345 -17.05 1.26 -1.25
N GLY A 346 -17.89 1.86 -2.07
CA GLY A 346 -19.17 1.32 -2.49
C GLY A 346 -20.28 1.35 -1.45
N ALA A 347 -21.40 0.69 -1.78
CA ALA A 347 -22.58 0.50 -0.96
C ALA A 347 -23.12 -0.94 -1.13
N PRO A 348 -23.90 -1.50 -0.16
CA PRO A 348 -23.97 -1.02 1.20
C PRO A 348 -22.68 -1.33 1.96
N ARG A 349 -22.39 -0.55 2.98
CA ARG A 349 -21.31 -0.79 3.94
C ARG A 349 -21.92 -1.29 5.25
N ALA A 350 -21.28 -2.30 5.82
CA ALA A 350 -21.66 -2.79 7.14
C ALA A 350 -20.41 -2.95 8.01
N PHE A 351 -20.58 -2.79 9.32
CA PHE A 351 -19.47 -2.69 10.26
C PHE A 351 -19.75 -3.51 11.52
N TYR A 352 -18.71 -4.09 12.10
CA TYR A 352 -18.77 -4.62 13.45
C TYR A 352 -18.81 -3.45 14.44
N THR A 353 -19.93 -3.27 15.12
CA THR A 353 -20.24 -2.10 15.95
C THR A 353 -19.16 -1.77 17.00
N PRO A 354 -18.56 -2.73 17.73
CA PRO A 354 -17.52 -2.39 18.71
C PRO A 354 -16.31 -1.70 18.10
N ILE A 355 -15.84 -2.14 16.94
CA ILE A 355 -14.71 -1.51 16.22
C ILE A 355 -15.12 -0.11 15.74
N LEU A 356 -16.34 0.03 15.22
CA LEU A 356 -16.84 1.32 14.76
C LEU A 356 -16.98 2.34 15.90
N ARG A 357 -17.42 1.88 17.08
CA ARG A 357 -17.49 2.70 18.32
C ARG A 357 -16.10 3.14 18.80
N GLU A 358 -15.08 2.30 18.65
CA GLU A 358 -13.69 2.63 18.97
C GLU A 358 -13.15 3.71 18.03
N ILE A 359 -13.31 3.53 16.72
CA ILE A 359 -12.78 4.42 15.68
C ILE A 359 -13.52 5.78 15.70
N LYS A 360 -14.83 5.76 15.85
CA LYS A 360 -15.78 6.87 15.70
C LYS A 360 -15.83 7.41 14.27
N VAL A 361 -17.00 7.89 13.88
CA VAL A 361 -17.22 8.41 12.53
C VAL A 361 -16.90 9.91 12.50
N PRO A 362 -16.08 10.42 11.56
CA PRO A 362 -15.88 11.86 11.43
C PRO A 362 -17.21 12.59 11.21
N ASN A 363 -17.46 13.67 11.96
CA ASN A 363 -18.69 14.46 11.84
C ASN A 363 -18.66 15.35 10.59
N THR A 364 -18.80 14.72 9.43
CA THR A 364 -18.86 15.39 8.13
C THR A 364 -19.97 14.77 7.28
N SER A 365 -20.37 15.43 6.20
CA SER A 365 -21.37 14.94 5.25
C SER A 365 -20.75 14.44 3.94
N TYR A 366 -19.43 14.29 3.88
CA TYR A 366 -18.70 13.74 2.74
C TYR A 366 -17.36 13.15 3.16
N GLY A 367 -17.12 11.90 2.73
CA GLY A 367 -15.87 11.20 2.98
C GLY A 367 -15.72 10.60 4.39
N GLU A 368 -16.77 10.64 5.23
CA GLU A 368 -16.84 9.96 6.52
C GLU A 368 -16.69 8.45 6.37
N ASP A 369 -17.33 7.90 5.35
CA ASP A 369 -17.29 6.50 4.96
C ASP A 369 -15.90 6.09 4.47
N TYR A 370 -15.28 6.95 3.66
CA TYR A 370 -13.93 6.73 3.16
C TYR A 370 -12.90 6.75 4.29
N ALA A 371 -13.02 7.69 5.23
CA ALA A 371 -12.18 7.74 6.42
C ALA A 371 -12.26 6.45 7.26
N LEU A 372 -13.49 5.92 7.44
CA LEU A 372 -13.71 4.64 8.12
C LEU A 372 -13.06 3.48 7.39
N GLY A 373 -13.29 3.39 6.09
CA GLY A 373 -12.73 2.34 5.26
C GLY A 373 -11.20 2.32 5.27
N LEU A 374 -10.54 3.47 5.17
CA LEU A 374 -9.09 3.59 5.32
C LEU A 374 -8.64 3.09 6.69
N LYS A 375 -9.27 3.59 7.77
CA LYS A 375 -8.87 3.22 9.13
C LYS A 375 -9.09 1.74 9.43
N ILE A 376 -10.21 1.17 9.00
CA ILE A 376 -10.49 -0.26 9.17
C ILE A 376 -9.52 -1.10 8.35
N SER A 377 -9.27 -0.74 7.08
CA SER A 377 -8.36 -1.48 6.21
C SER A 377 -6.91 -1.47 6.67
N HIS A 378 -6.53 -0.50 7.51
CA HIS A 378 -5.20 -0.46 8.11
C HIS A 378 -4.94 -1.68 9.01
N ASP A 379 -5.92 -2.07 9.81
CA ASP A 379 -5.76 -3.12 10.83
C ASP A 379 -6.53 -4.41 10.52
N TYR A 380 -7.69 -4.31 9.87
CA TYR A 380 -8.67 -5.39 9.75
C TYR A 380 -8.98 -5.74 8.30
N GLN A 381 -9.41 -6.99 8.10
CA GLN A 381 -9.93 -7.43 6.82
C GLN A 381 -11.29 -6.77 6.53
N ILE A 382 -11.49 -6.35 5.28
CA ILE A 382 -12.78 -5.94 4.73
C ILE A 382 -13.31 -7.07 3.86
N GLY A 383 -14.50 -7.56 4.19
CA GLY A 383 -15.20 -8.62 3.46
C GLY A 383 -15.95 -8.08 2.24
N ARG A 384 -16.26 -8.97 1.30
CA ARG A 384 -16.88 -8.62 0.02
C ARG A 384 -18.12 -9.47 -0.27
N ILE A 385 -19.13 -8.83 -0.85
CA ILE A 385 -20.32 -9.48 -1.45
C ILE A 385 -20.36 -9.02 -2.90
N TYR A 386 -20.26 -9.98 -3.85
CA TYR A 386 -20.26 -9.69 -5.29
C TYR A 386 -21.64 -9.77 -5.94
N ASP A 387 -22.61 -10.37 -5.28
CA ASP A 387 -24.00 -10.33 -5.72
C ASP A 387 -24.61 -8.95 -5.41
N VAL A 388 -25.46 -8.46 -6.31
CA VAL A 388 -26.18 -7.22 -6.09
C VAL A 388 -27.14 -7.40 -4.93
N ILE A 389 -26.99 -6.60 -3.88
CA ILE A 389 -27.82 -6.58 -2.67
C ILE A 389 -28.42 -5.21 -2.34
N TYR A 390 -28.13 -4.22 -3.19
CA TYR A 390 -28.49 -2.83 -2.95
C TYR A 390 -28.82 -2.13 -4.27
N LEU A 391 -29.86 -1.28 -4.28
CA LEU A 391 -30.28 -0.50 -5.44
C LEU A 391 -30.06 0.99 -5.12
N CYS A 392 -29.08 1.58 -5.79
CA CYS A 392 -28.75 3.00 -5.67
C CYS A 392 -29.59 3.81 -6.66
N ARG A 393 -30.58 4.55 -6.14
CA ARG A 393 -31.52 5.32 -6.96
C ARG A 393 -30.94 6.69 -7.32
N ARG A 394 -30.79 6.96 -8.63
CA ARG A 394 -30.26 8.25 -9.11
C ARG A 394 -31.36 9.21 -9.50
N TRP A 395 -31.23 10.43 -9.00
CA TRP A 395 -32.15 11.52 -9.27
C TRP A 395 -31.49 12.88 -9.00
N GLU A 396 -32.19 13.99 -9.33
CA GLU A 396 -31.69 15.33 -9.15
C GLU A 396 -31.45 15.74 -7.68
N GLY A 397 -32.06 15.05 -6.73
CA GLY A 397 -31.91 15.28 -5.30
C GLY A 397 -30.75 14.55 -4.63
N ASN A 398 -29.98 13.72 -5.38
CA ASN A 398 -28.77 13.13 -4.81
C ASN A 398 -27.75 14.22 -4.49
N SER A 399 -27.07 14.10 -3.35
CA SER A 399 -26.13 15.10 -2.85
C SER A 399 -24.88 15.30 -3.74
N ASP A 400 -24.62 14.37 -4.66
CA ASP A 400 -23.48 14.35 -5.56
C ASP A 400 -23.83 14.56 -7.05
N ALA A 401 -25.11 14.79 -7.38
CA ALA A 401 -25.57 14.77 -8.78
C ALA A 401 -24.96 15.85 -9.67
N ALA A 402 -24.74 17.06 -9.15
CA ALA A 402 -24.18 18.19 -9.91
C ALA A 402 -23.49 19.19 -8.97
N LEU A 403 -22.31 18.83 -8.49
CA LEU A 403 -21.53 19.69 -7.62
C LEU A 403 -20.74 20.74 -8.44
N PRO A 404 -20.64 22.00 -7.96
CA PRO A 404 -19.72 22.97 -8.52
C PRO A 404 -18.27 22.55 -8.29
N VAL A 405 -17.35 23.01 -9.15
CA VAL A 405 -15.95 22.61 -9.13
C VAL A 405 -15.26 22.90 -7.80
N GLU A 406 -15.62 24.01 -7.16
CA GLU A 406 -15.06 24.40 -5.86
C GLU A 406 -15.44 23.37 -4.78
N LYS A 407 -16.67 22.85 -4.82
CA LYS A 407 -17.12 21.82 -3.87
C LYS A 407 -16.46 20.48 -4.14
N ILE A 408 -16.31 20.10 -5.42
CA ILE A 408 -15.55 18.89 -5.81
C ILE A 408 -14.10 18.99 -5.32
N ASN A 409 -13.46 20.12 -5.54
CA ASN A 409 -12.08 20.37 -5.10
C ASN A 409 -11.95 20.31 -3.57
N GLN A 410 -12.88 20.91 -2.83
CA GLN A 410 -12.92 20.85 -1.37
C GLN A 410 -13.05 19.40 -0.87
N ASN A 411 -13.94 18.62 -1.48
CA ASN A 411 -14.17 17.23 -1.16
C ASN A 411 -12.93 16.37 -1.46
N ASN A 412 -12.31 16.58 -2.61
CA ASN A 412 -11.09 15.88 -3.02
C ASN A 412 -9.91 16.23 -2.13
N LEU A 413 -9.74 17.51 -1.80
CA LEU A 413 -8.68 17.97 -0.88
C LEU A 413 -8.82 17.32 0.49
N TYR A 414 -10.04 17.19 1.00
CA TYR A 414 -10.30 16.49 2.28
C TYR A 414 -9.91 15.02 2.21
N LYS A 415 -10.33 14.29 1.18
CA LYS A 415 -9.95 12.87 1.02
C LYS A 415 -8.45 12.68 0.79
N ASP A 416 -7.80 13.57 0.03
CA ASP A 416 -6.35 13.52 -0.18
C ASP A 416 -5.58 13.76 1.13
N ARG A 417 -6.11 14.58 2.05
CA ARG A 417 -5.56 14.72 3.41
C ARG A 417 -5.70 13.43 4.24
N LEU A 418 -6.85 12.77 4.17
CA LEU A 418 -7.04 11.48 4.85
C LEU A 418 -6.03 10.44 4.35
N ARG A 419 -5.81 10.38 3.03
CA ARG A 419 -4.80 9.51 2.41
C ARG A 419 -3.39 9.88 2.85
N THR A 420 -3.09 11.18 2.94
CA THR A 420 -1.78 11.67 3.38
C THR A 420 -1.48 11.22 4.80
N TRP A 421 -2.41 11.42 5.75
CA TRP A 421 -2.24 10.99 7.13
C TRP A 421 -2.12 9.48 7.27
N GLU A 422 -2.93 8.73 6.53
CA GLU A 422 -2.83 7.26 6.51
C GLU A 422 -1.46 6.81 5.96
N LEU A 423 -0.99 7.41 4.88
CA LEU A 423 0.30 7.09 4.28
C LEU A 423 1.47 7.43 5.21
N GLU A 424 1.47 8.60 5.82
CA GLU A 424 2.47 9.02 6.81
C GLU A 424 2.49 8.07 8.01
N GLN A 425 1.32 7.66 8.50
CA GLN A 425 1.23 6.67 9.58
C GLN A 425 1.86 5.34 9.17
N ARG A 426 1.60 4.85 7.96
CA ARG A 426 2.17 3.59 7.43
C ARG A 426 3.69 3.64 7.37
N ILE A 427 4.24 4.71 6.81
CA ILE A 427 5.69 4.92 6.69
C ILE A 427 6.32 4.95 8.09
N LEU A 428 5.78 5.76 9.00
CA LEU A 428 6.28 5.87 10.37
C LEU A 428 6.24 4.53 11.13
N GLN A 429 5.17 3.76 10.96
CA GLN A 429 5.07 2.43 11.58
C GLN A 429 6.08 1.46 11.02
N GLN A 430 6.34 1.50 9.71
CA GLN A 430 7.35 0.66 9.10
C GLN A 430 8.75 1.00 9.62
N GLU A 431 9.12 2.27 9.67
CA GLU A 431 10.39 2.74 10.21
C GLU A 431 10.56 2.32 11.68
N THR A 432 9.56 2.58 12.52
CA THR A 432 9.56 2.17 13.93
C THR A 432 9.66 0.65 14.08
N THR A 433 9.03 -0.11 13.20
CA THR A 433 9.11 -1.58 13.22
C THR A 433 10.50 -2.07 12.86
N LEU A 434 11.15 -1.48 11.85
CA LEU A 434 12.54 -1.80 11.47
C LEU A 434 13.50 -1.51 12.62
N GLU A 435 13.38 -0.35 13.26
CA GLU A 435 14.20 0.01 14.44
C GLU A 435 14.01 -0.97 15.60
N LYS A 436 12.76 -1.33 15.94
CA LYS A 436 12.45 -2.32 16.96
C LYS A 436 13.05 -3.70 16.65
N ILE A 437 13.02 -4.11 15.38
CA ILE A 437 13.63 -5.37 14.96
C ILE A 437 15.15 -5.30 15.12
N GLN A 438 15.80 -4.21 14.68
CA GLN A 438 17.25 -4.01 14.87
C GLN A 438 17.64 -4.09 16.34
N GLN A 439 16.93 -3.38 17.22
CA GLN A 439 17.16 -3.44 18.68
C GLN A 439 16.95 -4.84 19.24
N SER A 440 15.96 -5.58 18.72
CA SER A 440 15.69 -6.96 19.15
C SER A 440 16.80 -7.91 18.72
N ILE A 441 17.38 -7.74 17.52
CA ILE A 441 18.52 -8.52 17.03
C ILE A 441 19.74 -8.32 17.95
N GLU A 442 20.02 -7.08 18.33
CA GLU A 442 21.12 -6.77 19.24
C GLU A 442 20.89 -7.35 20.65
N ARG A 443 19.68 -7.22 21.19
CA ARG A 443 19.31 -7.83 22.48
C ARG A 443 19.40 -9.37 22.45
N LEU A 444 18.98 -9.99 21.35
CA LEU A 444 19.11 -11.44 21.16
C LEU A 444 20.58 -11.84 21.22
N PHE A 445 21.46 -11.11 20.52
CA PHE A 445 22.88 -11.39 20.53
C PHE A 445 23.48 -11.30 21.93
N GLN A 446 23.24 -10.20 22.63
CA GLN A 446 23.71 -9.95 23.99
C GLN A 446 23.20 -11.06 24.94
N LYS A 447 21.92 -11.39 24.89
CA LYS A 447 21.32 -12.45 25.73
C LYS A 447 21.95 -13.80 25.45
N GLN A 448 22.01 -14.22 24.19
CA GLN A 448 22.48 -15.56 23.80
C GLN A 448 23.97 -15.77 24.09
N THR A 449 24.79 -14.74 23.92
CA THR A 449 26.23 -14.82 24.23
C THR A 449 26.53 -14.77 25.72
N LEU A 450 25.57 -14.43 26.57
CA LEU A 450 25.68 -14.46 28.03
C LEU A 450 25.05 -15.71 28.66
N SER A 451 23.90 -16.15 28.17
CA SER A 451 23.08 -17.19 28.82
C SER A 451 23.16 -18.56 28.16
N TRP A 452 23.44 -18.66 26.85
CA TRP A 452 23.60 -19.94 26.18
C TRP A 452 25.05 -20.40 26.21
N GLU A 453 25.36 -21.42 27.03
CA GLU A 453 26.74 -21.79 27.37
C GLU A 453 27.59 -22.07 26.13
N LEU A 454 27.06 -22.80 25.13
CA LEU A 454 27.78 -23.07 23.88
C LEU A 454 28.18 -21.78 23.13
N ALA A 455 27.25 -20.85 22.99
CA ALA A 455 27.54 -19.57 22.32
C ALA A 455 28.52 -18.75 23.16
N LYS A 456 28.30 -18.64 24.46
CA LYS A 456 29.12 -17.90 25.40
C LYS A 456 30.59 -18.37 25.34
N GLU A 457 30.85 -19.65 25.48
CA GLU A 457 32.20 -20.21 25.41
C GLU A 457 32.87 -19.93 24.05
N ASN A 458 32.14 -20.13 22.95
CA ASN A 458 32.71 -19.96 21.62
C ASN A 458 32.97 -18.49 21.27
N TYR A 459 32.13 -17.55 21.71
CA TYR A 459 32.39 -16.10 21.54
C TYR A 459 33.53 -15.62 22.46
N GLN A 460 33.65 -16.13 23.66
CA GLN A 460 34.81 -15.86 24.54
C GLN A 460 36.12 -16.40 23.95
N ALA A 461 36.11 -17.63 23.44
CA ALA A 461 37.23 -18.22 22.74
C ALA A 461 37.62 -17.40 21.50
N LEU A 462 36.65 -17.00 20.68
CA LEU A 462 36.91 -16.16 19.52
C LEU A 462 37.63 -14.87 19.91
N LYS A 463 37.16 -14.18 20.95
CA LYS A 463 37.79 -12.95 21.47
C LYS A 463 39.23 -13.19 21.93
N GLN A 464 39.46 -14.29 22.62
CA GLN A 464 40.78 -14.68 23.10
C GLN A 464 41.73 -15.04 21.94
N TYR A 465 41.25 -15.82 20.96
CA TYR A 465 42.09 -16.26 19.82
C TYR A 465 42.34 -15.15 18.79
N ARG A 466 41.48 -14.16 18.68
CA ARG A 466 41.69 -12.99 17.83
C ARG A 466 42.90 -12.15 18.25
N SER A 467 43.22 -12.11 19.52
CA SER A 467 44.46 -11.46 19.98
C SER A 467 45.74 -12.18 19.46
N ARG A 468 45.61 -13.34 18.86
CA ARG A 468 46.70 -14.14 18.26
C ARG A 468 46.64 -14.15 16.73
N THR A 469 45.99 -13.15 16.13
CA THR A 469 45.98 -12.98 14.66
C THR A 469 47.39 -12.83 14.13
N LYS A 470 47.71 -13.54 13.07
CA LYS A 470 48.95 -13.40 12.34
C LYS A 470 48.69 -12.71 11.00
N GLU A 471 49.31 -11.55 10.81
CA GLU A 471 49.31 -10.85 9.54
C GLU A 471 50.34 -11.47 8.62
N ILE A 472 49.98 -11.72 7.38
CA ILE A 472 50.84 -12.18 6.32
C ILE A 472 50.70 -11.21 5.16
N SER A 473 51.84 -10.58 4.82
CA SER A 473 51.95 -9.68 3.68
C SER A 473 52.95 -10.26 2.70
N LYS A 474 52.53 -10.59 1.48
CA LYS A 474 53.40 -11.25 0.51
C LYS A 474 53.09 -10.80 -0.91
N TRP A 475 54.15 -10.64 -1.68
CA TRP A 475 54.10 -10.44 -3.12
C TRP A 475 53.93 -11.77 -3.88
N PHE A 476 53.00 -11.79 -4.83
CA PHE A 476 52.81 -12.88 -5.79
C PHE A 476 52.95 -12.28 -7.20
N GLY A 477 54.13 -12.36 -7.76
CA GLY A 477 54.45 -11.66 -9.00
C GLY A 477 54.40 -10.14 -8.84
N LYS A 478 53.47 -9.49 -9.55
CA LYS A 478 53.21 -8.04 -9.46
C LYS A 478 52.13 -7.68 -8.46
N GLN A 479 51.45 -8.66 -7.86
CA GLN A 479 50.32 -8.47 -6.98
C GLN A 479 50.72 -8.68 -5.51
N TYR A 480 50.22 -7.82 -4.63
CA TYR A 480 50.49 -7.82 -3.21
C TYR A 480 49.29 -8.33 -2.43
N LEU A 481 49.48 -9.34 -1.58
CA LEU A 481 48.44 -9.91 -0.75
C LEU A 481 48.68 -9.58 0.71
N ASP A 482 47.74 -8.92 1.35
CA ASP A 482 47.61 -8.81 2.79
C ASP A 482 46.53 -9.76 3.30
N ALA A 483 46.90 -10.67 4.18
CA ALA A 483 46.00 -11.64 4.74
C ALA A 483 46.12 -11.73 6.28
N ASN A 484 45.01 -11.79 6.94
CA ASN A 484 44.91 -12.02 8.36
C ASN A 484 44.53 -13.48 8.65
N LEU A 485 45.39 -14.20 9.33
CA LEU A 485 45.14 -15.58 9.76
C LEU A 485 44.59 -15.59 11.18
N PHE A 486 43.36 -16.09 11.31
CA PHE A 486 42.68 -16.24 12.58
C PHE A 486 42.68 -17.71 13.00
N LEU A 487 43.21 -18.00 14.16
CA LEU A 487 43.07 -19.32 14.79
C LEU A 487 41.73 -19.40 15.53
N ASN A 488 40.86 -20.35 15.16
CA ASN A 488 39.62 -20.62 15.87
C ASN A 488 39.37 -22.12 16.03
N PRO A 489 39.97 -22.77 17.03
CA PRO A 489 39.86 -24.22 17.22
C PRO A 489 38.44 -24.69 17.53
N LYS A 490 37.60 -23.85 18.13
CA LYS A 490 36.20 -24.19 18.48
C LYS A 490 35.31 -24.39 17.24
N ARG A 491 35.77 -23.97 16.07
CA ARG A 491 35.04 -24.19 14.81
C ARG A 491 35.26 -25.55 14.18
N ILE A 492 36.14 -26.38 14.69
CA ILE A 492 36.47 -27.67 14.07
C ILE A 492 35.19 -28.52 13.85
N LEU A 493 34.25 -28.49 14.82
CA LEU A 493 32.99 -29.20 14.71
C LEU A 493 32.08 -28.70 13.56
N SER A 494 32.09 -27.40 13.28
CA SER A 494 31.33 -26.81 12.17
C SER A 494 31.99 -27.00 10.81
N THR A 495 33.32 -26.99 10.75
CA THR A 495 34.10 -27.13 9.51
C THR A 495 34.29 -28.57 9.06
N THR A 496 34.10 -29.53 9.96
CA THR A 496 34.19 -30.97 9.68
C THR A 496 32.81 -31.63 9.56
N ALA A 497 31.73 -30.85 9.44
CA ALA A 497 30.41 -31.39 9.21
C ALA A 497 30.36 -32.22 7.93
N GLN A 498 29.86 -33.46 8.04
CA GLN A 498 29.65 -34.31 6.86
C GLN A 498 28.48 -33.79 6.04
N THR A 499 28.75 -33.48 4.78
CA THR A 499 27.79 -32.87 3.84
C THR A 499 27.50 -33.75 2.63
N ASP A 500 27.96 -35.01 2.65
CA ASP A 500 27.58 -35.98 1.64
C ASP A 500 26.10 -36.38 1.73
N THR A 501 25.53 -36.79 0.62
CA THR A 501 24.10 -37.08 0.50
C THR A 501 23.59 -38.13 1.52
N ALA A 502 24.38 -39.15 1.81
CA ALA A 502 24.03 -40.21 2.74
C ALA A 502 23.97 -39.67 4.19
N SER A 503 24.97 -38.88 4.58
CA SER A 503 25.05 -38.26 5.90
C SER A 503 23.93 -37.25 6.12
N ILE A 504 23.58 -36.45 5.10
CA ILE A 504 22.46 -35.50 5.16
C ILE A 504 21.13 -36.22 5.37
N HIS A 505 20.86 -37.30 4.65
CA HIS A 505 19.60 -38.04 4.78
C HIS A 505 19.47 -38.78 6.12
N SER A 506 20.59 -39.13 6.76
CA SER A 506 20.58 -39.91 8.01
C SER A 506 20.54 -39.03 9.26
N ARG A 507 20.77 -37.73 9.18
CA ARG A 507 20.78 -36.82 10.34
C ARG A 507 19.56 -35.93 10.43
N PRO A 508 19.06 -35.60 11.64
CA PRO A 508 18.10 -34.51 11.80
C PRO A 508 18.74 -33.17 11.35
N CYS A 509 17.98 -32.37 10.60
CA CYS A 509 18.47 -31.05 10.21
C CYS A 509 18.55 -30.13 11.44
N PHE A 510 19.72 -29.67 11.79
CA PHE A 510 19.96 -28.84 12.99
C PHE A 510 19.47 -27.38 12.82
N LEU A 511 19.06 -26.95 11.64
CA LEU A 511 18.45 -25.64 11.40
C LEU A 511 16.91 -25.68 11.52
N CYS A 512 16.28 -26.86 11.46
CA CYS A 512 14.87 -27.01 11.71
C CYS A 512 14.55 -26.69 13.18
N GLN A 513 13.52 -25.88 13.43
CA GLN A 513 13.14 -25.42 14.77
C GLN A 513 12.93 -26.59 15.77
N THR A 514 12.39 -27.72 15.31
CA THR A 514 12.14 -28.92 16.11
C THR A 514 13.41 -29.61 16.60
N ASN A 515 14.55 -29.39 15.97
CA ASN A 515 15.83 -30.07 16.23
C ASN A 515 16.87 -29.15 16.88
N ARG A 516 16.54 -27.87 17.08
CA ARG A 516 17.44 -26.92 17.72
C ARG A 516 17.48 -27.09 19.23
N PRO A 517 18.61 -26.73 19.88
CA PRO A 517 18.66 -26.64 21.34
C PRO A 517 17.56 -25.69 21.87
N GLN A 518 16.97 -26.03 23.01
CA GLN A 518 15.93 -25.20 23.63
C GLN A 518 16.44 -23.81 24.02
N GLU A 519 17.71 -23.68 24.31
CA GLU A 519 18.40 -22.44 24.69
C GLU A 519 18.62 -21.52 23.49
N GLN A 520 18.56 -22.03 22.25
CA GLN A 520 18.75 -21.22 21.05
C GLN A 520 17.49 -20.43 20.71
N GLU A 521 17.42 -19.21 21.17
CA GLU A 521 16.33 -18.29 20.86
C GLU A 521 16.47 -17.69 19.45
N PHE A 522 15.38 -17.15 18.95
CA PHE A 522 15.34 -16.53 17.60
C PHE A 522 14.38 -15.35 17.53
N ILE A 523 14.56 -14.53 16.49
CA ILE A 523 13.62 -13.50 16.08
C ILE A 523 12.98 -13.93 14.76
N SER A 524 11.67 -13.95 14.70
CA SER A 524 10.93 -14.20 13.47
C SER A 524 10.82 -12.91 12.65
N TYR A 525 11.20 -12.99 11.38
CA TYR A 525 10.98 -11.91 10.42
C TYR A 525 10.53 -12.51 9.07
N ARG A 526 9.32 -12.17 8.64
CA ARG A 526 8.69 -12.75 7.45
C ARG A 526 8.75 -14.29 7.46
N ASN A 527 9.31 -14.88 6.41
CA ASN A 527 9.48 -16.34 6.27
C ASN A 527 10.77 -16.88 6.91
N TYR A 528 11.50 -16.05 7.64
CA TYR A 528 12.80 -16.40 8.20
C TYR A 528 12.84 -16.30 9.72
N GLN A 529 13.84 -16.93 10.29
CA GLN A 529 14.22 -16.83 11.71
C GLN A 529 15.68 -16.42 11.81
N ILE A 530 15.96 -15.40 12.60
CA ILE A 530 17.32 -14.87 12.84
C ILE A 530 17.84 -15.50 14.13
N LEU A 531 18.93 -16.22 14.05
CA LEU A 531 19.58 -16.97 15.12
C LEU A 531 20.98 -16.45 15.35
N VAL A 532 21.48 -16.48 16.60
CA VAL A 532 22.90 -16.31 16.88
C VAL A 532 23.65 -17.57 16.42
N ASN A 533 24.70 -17.41 15.62
CA ASN A 533 25.51 -18.54 15.18
C ASN A 533 26.40 -19.00 16.34
N PRO A 534 26.28 -20.27 16.82
CA PRO A 534 27.07 -20.73 17.97
C PRO A 534 28.55 -20.99 17.66
N TYR A 535 28.93 -21.01 16.38
CA TYR A 535 30.32 -21.22 15.92
C TYR A 535 30.80 -20.00 15.13
N PRO A 536 31.03 -18.84 15.81
CA PRO A 536 31.26 -17.58 15.13
C PRO A 536 32.60 -17.53 14.38
N ILE A 537 32.62 -16.80 13.26
CA ILE A 537 33.85 -16.34 12.57
C ILE A 537 34.08 -14.87 12.95
N PHE A 538 33.06 -14.10 13.12
CA PHE A 538 33.06 -12.66 13.37
C PHE A 538 32.53 -12.33 14.76
N LYS A 539 32.83 -11.15 15.27
CA LYS A 539 32.38 -10.71 16.61
C LYS A 539 30.87 -10.80 16.78
N HIS A 540 30.14 -10.43 15.74
CA HIS A 540 28.69 -10.68 15.64
C HIS A 540 28.45 -11.55 14.41
N HIS A 541 27.83 -12.71 14.63
CA HIS A 541 27.57 -13.67 13.57
C HIS A 541 26.19 -14.29 13.76
N PHE A 542 25.31 -14.10 12.78
CA PHE A 542 23.95 -14.62 12.78
C PHE A 542 23.75 -15.60 11.63
N THR A 543 22.79 -16.52 11.82
CA THR A 543 22.27 -17.40 10.78
C THR A 543 20.80 -17.05 10.56
N ILE A 544 20.43 -16.72 9.32
CA ILE A 544 19.07 -16.34 8.92
C ILE A 544 18.47 -17.54 8.19
N VAL A 545 17.57 -18.27 8.85
CA VAL A 545 17.09 -19.58 8.41
C VAL A 545 15.67 -19.48 7.88
N ASP A 546 15.37 -20.09 6.73
CA ASP A 546 13.99 -20.23 6.24
C ASP A 546 13.17 -21.04 7.29
N LYS A 547 11.93 -20.66 7.55
CA LYS A 547 11.04 -21.36 8.48
C LYS A 547 10.69 -22.77 7.99
N GLU A 548 10.68 -22.95 6.69
CA GLU A 548 10.41 -24.24 6.06
C GLU A 548 11.72 -24.93 5.68
N HIS A 549 11.75 -26.25 5.81
CA HIS A 549 12.90 -27.05 5.38
C HIS A 549 12.94 -27.11 3.84
N LYS A 550 13.76 -26.27 3.26
CA LYS A 550 13.98 -26.15 1.81
C LYS A 550 15.46 -26.23 1.51
N SER A 551 15.81 -26.84 0.40
CA SER A 551 17.22 -26.96 -0.03
C SER A 551 17.91 -25.61 -0.16
N GLN A 552 19.19 -25.55 0.16
CA GLN A 552 20.05 -24.38 0.07
C GLN A 552 20.18 -23.96 -1.42
N SER A 553 19.51 -22.89 -1.80
CA SER A 553 19.58 -22.30 -3.13
C SER A 553 19.39 -20.80 -3.05
N ILE A 554 20.16 -20.03 -3.81
CA ILE A 554 20.01 -18.59 -3.93
C ILE A 554 18.96 -18.20 -5.00
N ALA A 555 18.64 -19.13 -5.93
CA ALA A 555 17.66 -18.89 -6.96
C ALA A 555 16.31 -18.48 -6.34
N GLY A 556 15.78 -17.35 -6.79
CA GLY A 556 14.53 -16.78 -6.28
C GLY A 556 14.59 -16.15 -4.87
N ARG A 557 15.73 -16.27 -4.15
CA ARG A 557 15.90 -15.75 -2.77
C ARG A 557 16.87 -14.59 -2.62
N PHE A 558 17.58 -14.23 -3.67
CA PHE A 558 18.54 -13.11 -3.61
C PHE A 558 17.83 -11.79 -3.25
N LYS A 559 16.59 -11.62 -3.69
CA LYS A 559 15.76 -10.47 -3.29
C LYS A 559 15.53 -10.42 -1.79
N ASP A 560 15.21 -11.55 -1.15
CA ASP A 560 15.03 -11.65 0.30
C ASP A 560 16.33 -11.28 1.02
N MET A 561 17.48 -11.79 0.54
CA MET A 561 18.78 -11.44 1.07
C MET A 561 19.05 -9.93 1.04
N ILE A 562 18.72 -9.25 -0.08
CA ILE A 562 18.87 -7.79 -0.19
C ILE A 562 17.93 -7.08 0.79
N GLU A 563 16.71 -7.58 1.01
CA GLU A 563 15.76 -6.96 1.94
C GLU A 563 16.26 -7.02 3.41
N PHE A 564 17.00 -8.05 3.79
CA PHE A 564 17.62 -8.12 5.11
C PHE A 564 18.64 -7.00 5.38
N THR A 565 19.20 -6.36 4.34
CA THR A 565 20.09 -5.20 4.54
C THR A 565 19.40 -4.01 5.21
N ASP A 566 18.06 -3.93 5.18
CA ASP A 566 17.31 -2.85 5.83
C ASP A 566 17.25 -3.00 7.36
N ILE A 567 17.14 -4.24 7.84
CA ILE A 567 17.05 -4.56 9.28
C ILE A 567 18.40 -4.93 9.90
N MET A 568 19.42 -5.20 9.07
CA MET A 568 20.76 -5.58 9.50
C MET A 568 21.79 -4.60 8.93
N ARG A 569 21.58 -3.29 9.10
CA ARG A 569 22.38 -2.21 8.49
C ARG A 569 23.86 -2.24 8.88
N GLU A 570 24.15 -2.71 10.09
CA GLU A 570 25.53 -2.81 10.62
C GLU A 570 26.21 -4.14 10.25
N TYR A 571 25.56 -4.93 9.39
CA TYR A 571 26.01 -6.27 9.00
C TYR A 571 26.17 -6.36 7.47
N PHE A 572 27.10 -7.16 7.01
CA PHE A 572 27.13 -7.66 5.65
C PHE A 572 26.52 -9.07 5.62
N LEU A 573 25.90 -9.40 4.51
CA LEU A 573 25.21 -10.68 4.34
C LEU A 573 26.03 -11.62 3.47
N LEU A 574 26.02 -12.91 3.83
CA LEU A 574 26.73 -13.98 3.13
C LEU A 574 25.76 -15.09 2.74
N TYR A 575 26.04 -15.71 1.62
CA TYR A 575 25.41 -16.94 1.19
C TYR A 575 26.49 -17.95 0.78
N ASN A 576 26.42 -19.16 1.35
CA ASN A 576 27.25 -20.27 0.92
C ASN A 576 26.39 -21.28 0.16
N GLY A 577 26.75 -21.58 -1.08
CA GLY A 577 26.08 -22.60 -1.88
C GLY A 577 26.23 -24.01 -1.29
N PRO A 578 25.42 -24.98 -1.73
CA PRO A 578 25.41 -26.34 -1.20
C PRO A 578 26.77 -27.02 -1.27
N GLU A 579 27.53 -26.78 -2.35
CA GLU A 579 28.84 -27.36 -2.62
C GLU A 579 30.00 -26.41 -2.33
N CYS A 580 29.70 -25.22 -1.76
CA CYS A 580 30.63 -24.13 -1.49
C CYS A 580 30.81 -23.89 0.02
N GLY A 581 30.81 -24.93 0.85
CA GLY A 581 31.08 -24.86 2.29
C GLY A 581 29.88 -24.57 3.17
N ALA A 582 28.65 -24.74 2.69
CA ALA A 582 27.47 -24.72 3.52
C ALA A 582 27.46 -25.95 4.45
N SER A 583 27.38 -25.73 5.78
CA SER A 583 27.30 -26.83 6.76
C SER A 583 25.90 -27.51 6.76
N ALA A 584 24.87 -26.86 6.23
CA ALA A 584 23.53 -27.37 6.06
C ALA A 584 23.04 -27.13 4.63
N PRO A 585 23.50 -27.91 3.64
CA PRO A 585 23.11 -27.77 2.24
C PRO A 585 21.65 -28.18 1.98
N ASP A 586 21.04 -28.84 2.94
CA ASP A 586 19.65 -29.30 2.97
C ASP A 586 18.65 -28.25 3.49
N HIS A 587 19.12 -27.12 4.05
CA HIS A 587 18.24 -26.11 4.62
C HIS A 587 18.64 -24.68 4.23
N ALA A 588 17.76 -23.97 3.56
CA ALA A 588 18.01 -22.62 3.07
C ALA A 588 18.28 -21.62 4.19
N HIS A 589 19.43 -20.95 4.10
CA HIS A 589 19.84 -19.94 5.06
C HIS A 589 20.80 -18.92 4.48
N PHE A 590 20.83 -17.74 5.09
CA PHE A 590 21.87 -16.72 4.90
C PHE A 590 22.67 -16.57 6.19
N GLN A 591 23.79 -15.88 6.12
CA GLN A 591 24.55 -15.47 7.28
C GLN A 591 24.69 -13.96 7.30
N ALA A 592 24.77 -13.36 8.48
CA ALA A 592 25.00 -11.94 8.68
C ALA A 592 26.14 -11.74 9.66
N CYS A 593 27.11 -10.92 9.29
CA CYS A 593 28.32 -10.68 10.06
C CYS A 593 28.60 -9.19 10.19
N SER A 594 29.18 -8.76 11.32
CA SER A 594 29.47 -7.34 11.59
C SER A 594 30.38 -6.70 10.55
N LYS A 595 30.00 -5.52 10.04
CA LYS A 595 30.78 -4.74 9.07
C LYS A 595 32.12 -4.24 9.59
N GLU A 596 32.26 -4.02 10.90
CA GLU A 596 33.51 -3.57 11.51
C GLU A 596 34.71 -4.47 11.20
N GLU A 597 34.44 -5.71 10.78
CA GLU A 597 35.46 -6.72 10.47
C GLU A 597 35.44 -7.10 8.99
N SER A 598 34.67 -6.41 8.16
CA SER A 598 34.70 -6.61 6.73
C SER A 598 36.12 -6.23 6.23
N MET A 599 36.74 -7.11 5.47
CA MET A 599 37.91 -6.75 4.70
C MET A 599 37.48 -5.60 3.77
N GLN A 600 37.89 -4.36 4.08
CA GLN A 600 37.86 -3.29 3.10
C GLN A 600 38.76 -3.80 1.96
N GLY A 601 38.13 -4.08 0.82
CA GLY A 601 38.83 -4.66 -0.32
C GLY A 601 39.98 -3.78 -0.68
N SER A 602 41.19 -4.34 -0.55
CA SER A 602 42.36 -3.80 -1.22
C SER A 602 42.02 -3.62 -2.69
N TYR A 603 42.42 -2.53 -3.27
CA TYR A 603 42.26 -2.25 -4.69
C TYR A 603 43.10 -3.25 -5.49
N TYR A 604 42.45 -4.28 -6.01
CA TYR A 604 43.05 -5.20 -6.96
C TYR A 604 42.79 -4.71 -8.38
N ASP A 605 43.67 -5.05 -9.29
CA ASP A 605 43.46 -4.82 -10.72
C ASP A 605 42.13 -5.52 -11.13
N HIS A 606 41.20 -4.78 -11.69
CA HIS A 606 39.92 -5.32 -12.14
C HIS A 606 39.69 -4.99 -13.63
N ILE A 607 38.91 -5.83 -14.27
CA ILE A 607 38.47 -5.63 -15.64
C ILE A 607 36.98 -5.25 -15.58
N ASP A 608 36.65 -4.04 -16.00
CA ASP A 608 35.23 -3.63 -16.13
C ASP A 608 34.62 -4.38 -17.32
N LEU A 609 33.59 -5.16 -17.03
CA LEU A 609 32.79 -5.86 -18.04
C LEU A 609 31.64 -4.98 -18.52
N ILE A 610 31.02 -4.27 -17.59
CA ILE A 610 29.95 -3.29 -17.83
C ILE A 610 30.16 -2.11 -16.88
N ASP A 611 30.15 -0.91 -17.40
CA ASP A 611 30.14 0.32 -16.61
C ASP A 611 29.18 1.33 -17.23
N ASN A 612 28.07 1.58 -16.54
CA ASN A 612 27.07 2.56 -16.94
C ASN A 612 26.37 3.18 -15.71
N ASP A 613 25.51 4.14 -15.92
CA ASP A 613 24.84 4.88 -14.84
C ASP A 613 23.99 4.04 -13.90
N LYS A 614 23.63 2.80 -14.27
CA LYS A 614 22.75 1.92 -13.49
C LYS A 614 23.50 0.83 -12.76
N VAL A 615 24.53 0.27 -13.41
CA VAL A 615 25.27 -0.88 -12.89
C VAL A 615 26.69 -0.85 -13.37
N ARG A 616 27.60 -1.24 -12.47
CA ARG A 616 28.97 -1.56 -12.78
C ARG A 616 29.22 -3.03 -12.44
N ILE A 617 29.73 -3.79 -13.40
CA ILE A 617 30.10 -5.19 -13.24
C ILE A 617 31.60 -5.28 -13.59
N SER A 618 32.38 -5.75 -12.63
CA SER A 618 33.81 -6.00 -12.85
C SER A 618 34.19 -7.42 -12.48
N TYR A 619 35.21 -7.94 -13.16
CA TYR A 619 35.83 -9.21 -12.86
C TYR A 619 37.20 -8.97 -12.21
N GLU A 620 37.46 -9.67 -11.14
CA GLU A 620 38.72 -9.65 -10.40
C GLU A 620 39.21 -11.10 -10.26
N ASP A 621 40.49 -11.35 -10.52
CA ASP A 621 41.05 -12.70 -10.55
C ASP A 621 42.09 -12.97 -9.46
N PHE A 622 42.39 -12.02 -8.58
CA PHE A 622 43.34 -12.18 -7.49
C PHE A 622 42.79 -11.59 -6.19
N PRO A 623 42.99 -12.24 -5.03
CA PRO A 623 43.65 -13.55 -4.81
C PRO A 623 42.79 -14.75 -5.18
N TYR A 624 41.58 -14.55 -5.62
CA TYR A 624 40.63 -15.54 -6.16
C TYR A 624 39.70 -14.86 -7.15
N SER A 625 39.16 -15.61 -8.08
CA SER A 625 38.29 -15.08 -9.12
C SER A 625 36.91 -14.73 -8.56
N PHE A 626 36.44 -13.52 -8.84
CA PHE A 626 35.07 -13.11 -8.47
C PHE A 626 34.54 -12.04 -9.41
N ILE A 627 33.19 -11.95 -9.43
CA ILE A 627 32.47 -10.91 -10.12
C ILE A 627 31.94 -9.94 -9.09
N ARG A 628 32.23 -8.66 -9.26
CA ARG A 628 31.70 -7.59 -8.45
C ARG A 628 30.53 -6.91 -9.19
N ILE A 629 29.40 -6.77 -8.52
CA ILE A 629 28.24 -6.06 -9.03
C ILE A 629 28.00 -4.86 -8.12
N GLN A 630 28.00 -3.66 -8.71
CA GLN A 630 27.59 -2.44 -8.04
C GLN A 630 26.37 -1.90 -8.77
N ALA A 631 25.25 -1.66 -8.07
CA ALA A 631 24.03 -1.19 -8.67
C ALA A 631 23.45 0.02 -7.91
N LYS A 632 22.82 0.93 -8.64
CA LYS A 632 22.25 2.17 -8.10
C LYS A 632 21.10 1.92 -7.12
N ASN A 633 20.39 0.81 -7.26
CA ASN A 633 19.27 0.43 -6.39
C ASN A 633 19.12 -1.10 -6.28
N LYS A 634 18.32 -1.53 -5.28
CA LYS A 634 18.08 -2.95 -4.99
C LYS A 634 17.45 -3.72 -6.14
N LYS A 635 16.57 -3.09 -6.89
CA LYS A 635 15.87 -3.71 -8.03
C LYS A 635 16.85 -4.03 -9.14
N THR A 636 17.67 -3.06 -9.52
CA THR A 636 18.76 -3.25 -10.50
C THR A 636 19.75 -4.31 -10.02
N MET A 637 20.15 -4.28 -8.74
CA MET A 637 21.03 -5.30 -8.15
C MET A 637 20.45 -6.70 -8.30
N SER A 638 19.18 -6.89 -7.93
CA SER A 638 18.51 -8.19 -8.01
C SER A 638 18.42 -8.70 -9.44
N LYS A 639 18.04 -7.84 -10.39
CA LYS A 639 17.94 -8.20 -11.81
C LYS A 639 19.30 -8.57 -12.40
N THR A 640 20.32 -7.75 -12.16
CA THR A 640 21.69 -8.02 -12.64
C THR A 640 22.24 -9.31 -12.07
N PHE A 641 22.03 -9.56 -10.78
CA PHE A 641 22.44 -10.81 -10.14
C PHE A 641 21.82 -12.03 -10.82
N HIS A 642 20.48 -12.03 -11.06
CA HIS A 642 19.83 -13.17 -11.73
C HIS A 642 20.33 -13.39 -13.14
N LEU A 643 20.52 -12.33 -13.93
CA LEU A 643 21.09 -12.45 -15.28
C LEU A 643 22.49 -13.09 -15.26
N ILE A 644 23.34 -12.74 -14.32
CA ILE A 644 24.68 -13.34 -14.20
C ILE A 644 24.58 -14.76 -13.68
N TYR A 645 23.74 -15.02 -12.69
CA TYR A 645 23.54 -16.33 -12.09
C TYR A 645 23.01 -17.36 -13.09
N ASP A 646 22.12 -16.96 -14.00
CA ASP A 646 21.55 -17.83 -15.04
C ASP A 646 22.57 -18.13 -16.17
N ILE A 647 23.64 -17.33 -16.30
CA ILE A 647 24.72 -17.53 -17.28
C ILE A 647 25.81 -18.44 -16.71
N LEU A 648 26.10 -18.33 -15.41
CA LEU A 648 27.13 -19.13 -14.72
C LEU A 648 26.60 -20.51 -14.32
#